data_3bd83e3b55d3959dc54167330f18e11f
#
_entry.id   3bd83e3b55d3959dc54167330f18e11f
#
_cell.length_a   1.000
_cell.length_b   1.000
_cell.length_c   1.000
_cell.angle_alpha   90.00
_cell.angle_beta   90.00
_cell.angle_gamma   90.00
#
_symmetry.space_group_name_H-M   'P 1'
#
loop_
_entity.id
_entity.type
_entity.pdbx_description
1 polymer ?
#
loop_
_entity_poly.entity_id
_entity_poly.type
_entity_poly.pdbx_seq_one_letter_code
_entity_poly.pdbx_strand_id
1 'polypeptide(L)'
;MKTTCFFTRWMSASAAVAFFVTLIQSPLAKVLDDFNDNKVTGWEKFDFGSGNGFFEEEDGEFTIGMHQPTGQPFFVAATYAGEKFTIEDGVTLEFRVDLIGANQAEAYAAVGFIPSDTPVSKLSGYSLVKDSNDVLLAKGLNKFFYDITEGEWIDTPDNITLSITMTGRGNSVEITTRVFDIENNNALLFEKTVTDTAEADAFDDGDDSPAKSFIGKTGNFVLLLYHNDGSGVLPASSITLDNAKVFQYESAMIDDFDDNKVTGWEKFDFGSGNGFFEEEDGQFTIGMHQPTGQPFFVAATYGAKTFTIEDGVTVEFSADLIVANQAEAYLVVGFIPNDTPVSKLSGYSLAKDSNDVLLAKGLNKYFYDITEGDWIEYPDNIRLVLTMTGSGTSVDVTTKVMDLENNQAVLFEKTVTDTAEADVFDTGDDSPAASFIDRPGKYVLLLYHNDGSGSLPASSVTIDNAHASVSGASDKNQLPVISGVTPATNSPFLPTSTKITFVVSDDQAIEPGAISVTLNGTKYTTANGLAVAGTDKAREVSLGGLQANLNYHAVLTVADSEGESDKRDLYFDTFSEDAFVIESEDYNFDYGEFIQNPVVISELDEDGEINWSENSYIAMEGNLLIDYFDNDVGLNPATHRYRPYDGVTTAPALDMERAKYAEAGGGTKGVYDFALYELEDGEWVNYTRNFPKGDYLVYLRQALFTLTESTATLELVTGDTAEEDQTTEPLGTFIGSESGVDFRNVPLTNEDGSEPVILKLSGKTTLRVTQRMTDPEDIYWKQNYLVFVKYVKPVKPALALQVSSAVNGPYKTDGGAAIDEANRTITLGQAGSTQFYRLSGSSVKIKSIQVVNGKVTLKYE
;
A
#
# COMPACT_ATOMS: atom_id res chain seq x y z
N MET A 1 35.97 -40.44 42.30
CA MET A 1 34.70 -40.72 41.64
C MET A 1 34.61 -39.80 40.44
N LYS A 2 34.62 -40.42 39.26
CA LYS A 2 34.55 -39.70 38.01
C LYS A 2 33.14 -39.26 37.71
N THR A 3 32.92 -38.02 37.39
CA THR A 3 31.65 -37.54 36.85
C THR A 3 31.91 -36.98 35.43
N THR A 4 31.32 -37.66 34.48
CA THR A 4 31.44 -37.46 33.06
C THR A 4 30.47 -36.32 32.67
N CYS A 5 30.93 -35.23 32.04
CA CYS A 5 30.11 -34.21 31.40
C CYS A 5 29.71 -34.66 30.02
N PHE A 6 28.44 -34.79 29.73
CA PHE A 6 27.88 -34.92 28.40
C PHE A 6 27.66 -33.53 27.77
N PHE A 7 28.40 -33.27 26.72
CA PHE A 7 28.12 -32.15 25.80
C PHE A 7 27.03 -32.60 24.82
N THR A 8 25.84 -32.07 24.96
CA THR A 8 24.80 -32.17 23.92
C THR A 8 24.96 -31.02 22.92
N ARG A 9 25.37 -31.35 21.72
CA ARG A 9 25.33 -30.43 20.58
C ARG A 9 23.86 -30.19 20.22
N TRP A 10 23.43 -28.97 20.33
CA TRP A 10 22.24 -28.50 19.66
C TRP A 10 22.61 -28.10 18.23
N MET A 11 22.13 -28.85 17.26
CA MET A 11 22.03 -28.41 15.87
C MET A 11 20.87 -27.43 15.79
N SER A 12 21.18 -26.18 15.53
CA SER A 12 20.20 -25.21 15.07
C SER A 12 19.73 -25.59 13.65
N ALA A 13 18.56 -26.16 13.55
CA ALA A 13 17.84 -26.23 12.29
C ALA A 13 17.32 -24.81 11.98
N SER A 14 17.96 -24.14 11.05
CA SER A 14 17.37 -22.95 10.41
C SER A 14 16.15 -23.42 9.64
N ALA A 15 14.97 -23.25 10.23
CA ALA A 15 13.74 -23.32 9.48
C ALA A 15 13.71 -22.06 8.59
N ALA A 16 13.93 -22.25 7.31
CA ALA A 16 13.55 -21.26 6.31
C ALA A 16 12.02 -21.20 6.35
N VAL A 17 11.48 -20.19 7.01
CA VAL A 17 10.09 -19.81 6.87
C VAL A 17 9.98 -19.23 5.46
N ALA A 18 9.44 -20.02 4.54
CA ALA A 18 9.00 -19.53 3.26
C ALA A 18 7.76 -18.66 3.54
N PHE A 19 7.94 -17.34 3.57
CA PHE A 19 6.84 -16.42 3.45
C PHE A 19 6.21 -16.66 2.06
N PHE A 20 5.06 -17.31 2.02
CA PHE A 20 4.16 -17.20 0.90
C PHE A 20 3.57 -15.79 0.97
N VAL A 21 4.19 -14.85 0.26
CA VAL A 21 3.51 -13.62 -0.12
C VAL A 21 2.46 -14.06 -1.15
N THR A 22 1.23 -14.17 -0.73
CA THR A 22 0.10 -14.28 -1.65
C THR A 22 0.02 -12.96 -2.40
N LEU A 23 0.48 -12.99 -3.66
CA LEU A 23 0.30 -11.91 -4.61
C LEU A 23 -1.20 -11.80 -4.88
N ILE A 24 -1.85 -10.80 -4.28
CA ILE A 24 -3.18 -10.40 -4.68
C ILE A 24 -2.98 -9.61 -5.97
N GLN A 25 -3.16 -10.29 -7.09
CA GLN A 25 -3.24 -9.64 -8.40
C GLN A 25 -4.50 -8.77 -8.44
N SER A 26 -4.40 -7.60 -9.05
CA SER A 26 -5.57 -6.89 -9.56
C SER A 26 -6.42 -7.88 -10.36
N PRO A 27 -7.75 -7.80 -10.31
CA PRO A 27 -8.61 -8.76 -10.98
C PRO A 27 -8.30 -8.74 -12.47
N LEU A 28 -7.64 -9.80 -12.94
CA LEU A 28 -7.48 -10.02 -14.36
C LEU A 28 -8.85 -10.51 -14.86
N ALA A 29 -9.51 -9.65 -15.63
CA ALA A 29 -10.59 -10.11 -16.49
C ALA A 29 -10.01 -11.19 -17.39
N LYS A 30 -10.42 -12.45 -17.19
CA LYS A 30 -10.10 -13.50 -18.12
C LYS A 30 -11.26 -13.63 -19.08
N VAL A 31 -11.07 -13.19 -20.31
CA VAL A 31 -11.97 -13.52 -21.40
C VAL A 31 -11.86 -15.04 -21.58
N LEU A 32 -12.94 -15.75 -21.27
CA LEU A 32 -13.03 -17.19 -21.52
C LEU A 32 -13.18 -17.45 -22.99
N ASP A 33 -14.06 -16.68 -23.63
CA ASP A 33 -14.32 -16.68 -25.05
C ASP A 33 -14.97 -15.35 -25.47
N ASP A 34 -14.43 -14.71 -26.51
CA ASP A 34 -15.01 -13.54 -27.15
C ASP A 34 -15.74 -13.93 -28.46
N PHE A 35 -15.82 -15.23 -28.70
CA PHE A 35 -16.50 -15.86 -29.84
C PHE A 35 -16.10 -15.34 -31.23
N ASN A 36 -14.98 -14.63 -31.33
CA ASN A 36 -14.49 -14.02 -32.57
C ASN A 36 -13.72 -15.00 -33.48
N ASP A 37 -13.35 -16.18 -33.00
CA ASP A 37 -12.60 -17.17 -33.76
C ASP A 37 -13.50 -18.14 -34.53
N ASN A 38 -14.83 -18.02 -34.39
CA ASN A 38 -15.87 -18.88 -35.02
C ASN A 38 -15.65 -20.38 -34.73
N LYS A 39 -15.22 -20.70 -33.49
CA LYS A 39 -14.99 -22.08 -33.05
C LYS A 39 -15.40 -22.29 -31.63
N VAL A 40 -16.40 -23.08 -31.39
CA VAL A 40 -16.84 -23.47 -30.05
C VAL A 40 -15.82 -24.41 -29.41
N THR A 41 -14.61 -23.91 -29.20
CA THR A 41 -13.48 -24.62 -28.57
C THR A 41 -13.42 -24.34 -27.07
N GLY A 42 -13.23 -25.38 -26.25
CA GLY A 42 -13.16 -25.20 -24.78
C GLY A 42 -14.52 -25.35 -24.09
N TRP A 43 -15.60 -25.50 -24.81
CA TRP A 43 -16.95 -25.68 -24.27
C TRP A 43 -17.42 -27.16 -24.38
N GLU A 44 -17.81 -27.73 -23.27
CA GLU A 44 -18.52 -29.02 -23.19
C GLU A 44 -20.01 -28.78 -23.32
N LYS A 45 -20.60 -29.39 -24.32
CA LYS A 45 -22.02 -29.21 -24.71
C LYS A 45 -22.89 -30.25 -24.06
N PHE A 46 -24.05 -29.83 -23.55
CA PHE A 46 -25.02 -30.70 -22.94
C PHE A 46 -26.43 -30.40 -23.47
N ASP A 47 -27.08 -31.39 -24.04
CA ASP A 47 -28.47 -31.35 -24.52
C ASP A 47 -29.34 -32.30 -23.70
N PHE A 48 -30.26 -31.73 -22.93
CA PHE A 48 -31.17 -32.52 -22.12
C PHE A 48 -32.45 -32.80 -22.87
N GLY A 49 -32.54 -34.01 -23.34
CA GLY A 49 -33.82 -34.66 -23.65
C GLY A 49 -34.16 -34.89 -25.09
N SER A 50 -33.54 -34.33 -26.09
CA SER A 50 -34.00 -34.55 -27.46
C SER A 50 -32.95 -34.88 -28.50
N GLY A 51 -31.70 -34.53 -28.29
CA GLY A 51 -30.64 -34.58 -29.29
C GLY A 51 -30.83 -33.60 -30.45
N ASN A 52 -31.64 -32.54 -30.22
CA ASN A 52 -31.93 -31.46 -31.17
C ASN A 52 -31.29 -30.15 -30.79
N GLY A 53 -30.53 -30.13 -29.72
CA GLY A 53 -29.73 -28.94 -29.26
C GLY A 53 -28.62 -28.61 -30.27
N PHE A 54 -28.40 -27.36 -30.54
CA PHE A 54 -27.31 -26.87 -31.36
C PHE A 54 -26.51 -25.81 -30.65
N PHE A 55 -25.26 -25.68 -31.09
CA PHE A 55 -24.30 -24.75 -30.54
C PHE A 55 -23.51 -24.22 -31.73
N GLU A 56 -23.67 -22.98 -32.07
CA GLU A 56 -23.10 -22.36 -33.24
C GLU A 56 -22.33 -21.08 -32.81
N GLU A 57 -21.18 -20.87 -33.38
CA GLU A 57 -20.39 -19.64 -33.25
C GLU A 57 -20.20 -19.08 -34.65
N GLU A 58 -20.82 -17.95 -34.92
CA GLU A 58 -20.83 -17.29 -36.23
C GLU A 58 -20.87 -15.77 -36.03
N ASP A 59 -20.14 -15.04 -36.85
CA ASP A 59 -20.06 -13.57 -36.86
C ASP A 59 -19.64 -12.93 -35.52
N GLY A 60 -18.90 -13.66 -34.69
CA GLY A 60 -18.42 -13.20 -33.36
C GLY A 60 -19.42 -13.39 -32.24
N GLU A 61 -20.45 -14.21 -32.43
CA GLU A 61 -21.50 -14.48 -31.44
C GLU A 61 -21.67 -15.99 -31.23
N PHE A 62 -22.11 -16.38 -30.02
CA PHE A 62 -22.35 -17.75 -29.63
C PHE A 62 -23.85 -18.01 -29.48
N THR A 63 -24.42 -18.85 -30.33
CA THR A 63 -25.82 -19.21 -30.26
C THR A 63 -25.99 -20.60 -29.63
N ILE A 64 -26.80 -20.69 -28.59
CA ILE A 64 -27.27 -21.94 -27.96
C ILE A 64 -28.73 -22.07 -28.29
N GLY A 65 -29.14 -23.21 -28.85
CA GLY A 65 -30.50 -23.35 -29.32
C GLY A 65 -30.99 -24.78 -29.42
N MET A 66 -32.29 -24.89 -29.79
CA MET A 66 -33.02 -26.13 -30.05
C MET A 66 -33.74 -26.03 -31.42
N HIS A 67 -33.39 -26.88 -32.38
CA HIS A 67 -33.89 -26.81 -33.76
C HIS A 67 -35.35 -27.18 -33.93
N GLN A 68 -35.88 -28.07 -33.08
CA GLN A 68 -37.22 -28.60 -33.23
C GLN A 68 -38.07 -28.39 -31.97
N PRO A 69 -39.39 -28.13 -32.15
CA PRO A 69 -40.28 -28.04 -31.02
C PRO A 69 -40.31 -29.34 -30.22
N THR A 70 -40.40 -29.23 -28.91
CA THR A 70 -40.54 -30.34 -27.98
C THR A 70 -41.84 -30.24 -27.20
N GLY A 71 -42.33 -31.34 -26.66
CA GLY A 71 -43.52 -31.32 -25.81
C GLY A 71 -43.22 -31.26 -24.30
N GLN A 72 -41.98 -30.94 -23.92
CA GLN A 72 -41.52 -30.89 -22.55
C GLN A 72 -40.66 -29.67 -22.36
N PRO A 73 -40.58 -29.09 -21.15
CA PRO A 73 -39.53 -28.16 -20.82
C PRO A 73 -38.15 -28.73 -21.14
N PHE A 74 -37.27 -27.94 -21.73
CA PHE A 74 -35.94 -28.37 -22.09
C PHE A 74 -34.88 -27.36 -21.69
N PHE A 75 -33.64 -27.81 -21.62
CA PHE A 75 -32.50 -26.95 -21.53
C PHE A 75 -31.33 -27.47 -22.35
N VAL A 76 -30.51 -26.57 -22.81
CA VAL A 76 -29.28 -26.81 -23.52
C VAL A 76 -28.18 -26.00 -22.83
N ALA A 77 -27.08 -26.62 -22.45
CA ALA A 77 -26.02 -25.97 -21.69
C ALA A 77 -24.66 -26.13 -22.34
N ALA A 78 -23.82 -25.13 -22.17
CA ALA A 78 -22.40 -25.17 -22.45
C ALA A 78 -21.60 -24.86 -21.18
N THR A 79 -20.70 -25.76 -20.80
CA THR A 79 -19.80 -25.54 -19.66
C THR A 79 -18.39 -25.32 -20.15
N TYR A 80 -17.70 -24.31 -19.60
CA TYR A 80 -16.30 -24.04 -19.96
C TYR A 80 -15.37 -25.09 -19.32
N ALA A 81 -14.69 -25.86 -20.17
CA ALA A 81 -13.84 -26.98 -19.75
C ALA A 81 -12.35 -26.55 -19.54
N GLY A 82 -11.98 -25.38 -20.04
CA GLY A 82 -10.58 -24.91 -20.04
C GLY A 82 -10.04 -24.56 -18.65
N GLU A 83 -10.92 -24.26 -17.69
CA GLU A 83 -10.54 -23.89 -16.31
C GLU A 83 -11.67 -24.19 -15.33
N LYS A 84 -11.28 -24.40 -14.07
CA LYS A 84 -12.20 -24.59 -12.95
C LYS A 84 -11.99 -23.51 -11.91
N PHE A 85 -13.08 -23.10 -11.28
CA PHE A 85 -13.11 -22.01 -10.30
C PHE A 85 -13.55 -22.58 -8.94
N THR A 86 -13.02 -22.04 -7.85
CA THR A 86 -13.38 -22.48 -6.50
C THR A 86 -13.94 -21.29 -5.71
N ILE A 87 -15.11 -21.46 -5.10
CA ILE A 87 -15.68 -20.47 -4.20
C ILE A 87 -15.03 -20.71 -2.83
N GLU A 88 -13.95 -19.99 -2.52
CA GLU A 88 -13.24 -20.08 -1.25
C GLU A 88 -13.59 -18.89 -0.34
N ASP A 89 -13.34 -19.05 0.94
CA ASP A 89 -13.45 -17.94 1.89
C ASP A 89 -12.50 -16.81 1.50
N GLY A 90 -13.01 -15.58 1.45
CA GLY A 90 -12.24 -14.44 0.97
C GLY A 90 -12.05 -14.35 -0.55
N VAL A 91 -12.58 -15.29 -1.35
CA VAL A 91 -12.52 -15.26 -2.83
C VAL A 91 -13.84 -14.80 -3.39
N THR A 92 -13.80 -13.87 -4.32
CA THR A 92 -14.94 -13.43 -5.13
C THR A 92 -14.75 -13.93 -6.56
N LEU A 93 -15.75 -14.63 -7.10
CA LEU A 93 -15.85 -15.01 -8.49
C LEU A 93 -16.98 -14.23 -9.13
N GLU A 94 -16.74 -13.58 -10.25
CA GLU A 94 -17.76 -12.96 -11.06
C GLU A 94 -17.78 -13.59 -12.44
N PHE A 95 -18.95 -14.02 -12.89
CA PHE A 95 -19.20 -14.54 -14.22
C PHE A 95 -20.07 -13.57 -14.99
N ARG A 96 -19.60 -13.14 -16.16
CA ARG A 96 -20.33 -12.23 -17.07
C ARG A 96 -20.52 -12.84 -18.44
N VAL A 97 -21.62 -12.47 -19.06
CA VAL A 97 -21.90 -12.72 -20.47
C VAL A 97 -22.82 -11.63 -21.01
N ASP A 98 -22.62 -11.26 -22.24
CA ASP A 98 -23.54 -10.38 -22.97
C ASP A 98 -24.62 -11.22 -23.64
N LEU A 99 -25.89 -10.91 -23.34
CA LEU A 99 -27.06 -11.47 -24.03
C LEU A 99 -27.44 -10.49 -25.15
N ILE A 100 -27.21 -10.95 -26.38
CA ILE A 100 -27.46 -10.14 -27.59
C ILE A 100 -28.88 -10.34 -28.11
N GLY A 101 -29.48 -11.45 -27.81
CA GLY A 101 -30.87 -11.71 -28.19
C GLY A 101 -31.43 -13.07 -27.77
N ALA A 102 -32.75 -13.15 -27.74
CA ALA A 102 -33.51 -14.40 -27.60
C ALA A 102 -34.63 -14.42 -28.62
N ASN A 103 -34.82 -15.54 -29.31
CA ASN A 103 -35.80 -15.64 -30.39
C ASN A 103 -37.23 -15.96 -29.91
N GLN A 104 -37.37 -16.26 -28.61
CA GLN A 104 -38.66 -16.52 -27.98
C GLN A 104 -38.71 -15.80 -26.62
N ALA A 105 -39.87 -15.29 -26.24
CA ALA A 105 -40.05 -14.55 -24.97
C ALA A 105 -39.77 -15.43 -23.73
N GLU A 106 -40.12 -16.69 -23.78
CA GLU A 106 -39.91 -17.66 -22.69
C GLU A 106 -38.62 -18.48 -22.88
N ALA A 107 -37.66 -17.98 -23.66
CA ALA A 107 -36.35 -18.56 -23.79
C ALA A 107 -35.39 -17.87 -22.79
N TYR A 108 -35.12 -18.51 -21.68
CA TYR A 108 -34.33 -18.00 -20.57
C TYR A 108 -32.85 -18.19 -20.84
N ALA A 109 -32.10 -17.10 -20.80
CA ALA A 109 -30.65 -17.14 -20.78
C ALA A 109 -30.16 -17.24 -19.34
N ALA A 110 -29.22 -18.14 -19.07
CA ALA A 110 -28.62 -18.24 -17.76
C ALA A 110 -27.09 -18.23 -17.82
N VAL A 111 -26.46 -17.51 -16.90
CA VAL A 111 -25.04 -17.55 -16.59
C VAL A 111 -24.84 -18.04 -15.17
N GLY A 112 -23.84 -18.90 -14.93
CA GLY A 112 -23.68 -19.38 -13.56
C GLY A 112 -22.49 -20.33 -13.32
N PHE A 113 -22.48 -20.87 -12.11
CA PHE A 113 -21.48 -21.77 -11.57
C PHE A 113 -22.10 -23.16 -11.30
N ILE A 114 -21.51 -24.22 -11.84
CA ILE A 114 -21.90 -25.61 -11.55
C ILE A 114 -20.72 -26.33 -10.89
N PRO A 115 -20.87 -26.89 -9.65
CA PRO A 115 -19.83 -27.71 -9.04
C PRO A 115 -19.39 -28.87 -9.91
N SER A 116 -18.09 -29.12 -10.02
CA SER A 116 -17.51 -30.19 -10.85
C SER A 116 -17.87 -31.60 -10.39
N ASP A 117 -18.27 -31.77 -9.14
CA ASP A 117 -18.74 -33.06 -8.58
C ASP A 117 -20.22 -33.33 -8.86
N THR A 118 -20.90 -32.42 -9.54
CA THR A 118 -22.32 -32.50 -9.87
C THR A 118 -22.50 -32.61 -11.38
N PRO A 119 -23.23 -33.65 -11.89
CA PRO A 119 -23.55 -33.74 -13.31
C PRO A 119 -24.37 -32.54 -13.77
N VAL A 120 -24.05 -31.97 -14.94
CA VAL A 120 -24.79 -30.85 -15.55
C VAL A 120 -26.29 -31.12 -15.61
N SER A 121 -26.70 -32.38 -15.83
CA SER A 121 -28.11 -32.82 -15.85
C SER A 121 -28.86 -32.55 -14.55
N LYS A 122 -28.16 -32.31 -13.43
CA LYS A 122 -28.79 -31.99 -12.15
C LYS A 122 -29.05 -30.51 -11.98
N LEU A 123 -28.36 -29.68 -12.78
CA LEU A 123 -28.47 -28.24 -12.75
C LEU A 123 -28.38 -27.65 -11.33
N SER A 124 -27.51 -28.23 -10.48
CA SER A 124 -27.28 -27.77 -9.13
C SER A 124 -26.09 -26.85 -9.14
N GLY A 125 -26.28 -25.60 -8.73
CA GLY A 125 -25.28 -24.55 -8.74
C GLY A 125 -25.92 -23.20 -8.50
N TYR A 126 -25.18 -22.13 -8.66
CA TYR A 126 -25.72 -20.77 -8.68
C TYR A 126 -25.85 -20.27 -10.11
N SER A 127 -27.00 -19.69 -10.45
CA SER A 127 -27.19 -19.11 -11.77
C SER A 127 -28.10 -17.87 -11.74
N LEU A 128 -27.72 -16.88 -12.50
CA LEU A 128 -28.55 -15.76 -12.87
C LEU A 128 -29.28 -16.10 -14.16
N VAL A 129 -30.57 -16.04 -14.12
CA VAL A 129 -31.45 -16.39 -15.23
C VAL A 129 -32.25 -15.18 -15.65
N LYS A 130 -32.29 -14.88 -16.93
CA LYS A 130 -33.09 -13.80 -17.53
C LYS A 130 -34.10 -14.38 -18.49
N ASP A 131 -35.36 -14.09 -18.28
CA ASP A 131 -36.43 -14.24 -19.29
C ASP A 131 -36.83 -12.89 -19.91
N SER A 132 -37.99 -12.84 -20.56
CA SER A 132 -38.44 -11.64 -21.25
C SER A 132 -38.58 -10.43 -20.34
N ASN A 133 -38.95 -10.63 -19.08
CA ASN A 133 -39.31 -9.56 -18.16
C ASN A 133 -38.74 -9.73 -16.75
N ASP A 134 -38.28 -10.91 -16.37
CA ASP A 134 -37.85 -11.25 -15.04
C ASP A 134 -36.39 -11.61 -14.98
N VAL A 135 -35.76 -11.32 -13.85
CA VAL A 135 -34.43 -11.77 -13.49
C VAL A 135 -34.55 -12.70 -12.29
N LEU A 136 -34.06 -13.92 -12.44
CA LEU A 136 -34.15 -14.99 -11.45
C LEU A 136 -32.77 -15.37 -10.95
N LEU A 137 -32.55 -15.41 -9.65
CA LEU A 137 -31.41 -16.08 -9.06
C LEU A 137 -31.83 -17.51 -8.70
N ALA A 138 -31.05 -18.48 -9.11
CA ALA A 138 -31.37 -19.90 -8.88
C ALA A 138 -30.24 -20.61 -8.16
N LYS A 139 -30.62 -21.49 -7.21
CA LYS A 139 -29.76 -22.50 -6.61
C LYS A 139 -30.22 -23.90 -7.08
N GLY A 140 -29.87 -24.23 -8.32
CA GLY A 140 -30.44 -25.37 -9.05
C GLY A 140 -31.42 -24.90 -10.10
N LEU A 141 -31.21 -25.30 -11.33
CA LEU A 141 -31.80 -24.63 -12.51
C LEU A 141 -33.21 -25.08 -12.88
N ASN A 142 -33.78 -26.12 -12.27
CA ASN A 142 -35.09 -26.63 -12.72
C ASN A 142 -36.17 -26.67 -11.66
N LYS A 143 -35.86 -26.51 -10.40
CA LYS A 143 -36.79 -26.59 -9.29
C LYS A 143 -36.72 -25.46 -8.28
N PHE A 144 -35.59 -24.74 -8.23
CA PHE A 144 -35.22 -23.83 -7.13
C PHE A 144 -34.94 -22.42 -7.65
N PHE A 145 -35.79 -21.96 -8.57
CA PHE A 145 -35.79 -20.58 -8.95
C PHE A 145 -36.32 -19.74 -7.80
N TYR A 146 -35.45 -18.90 -7.25
CA TYR A 146 -35.86 -17.82 -6.40
C TYR A 146 -35.97 -16.56 -7.25
N ASP A 147 -37.21 -16.09 -7.42
CA ASP A 147 -37.49 -14.84 -8.13
C ASP A 147 -36.99 -13.65 -7.28
N ILE A 148 -35.88 -13.05 -7.68
CA ILE A 148 -35.27 -11.92 -6.96
C ILE A 148 -35.89 -10.57 -7.35
N THR A 149 -36.72 -10.52 -8.37
CA THR A 149 -37.47 -9.32 -8.77
C THR A 149 -38.71 -9.12 -7.91
N GLU A 150 -39.16 -10.15 -7.15
CA GLU A 150 -40.34 -10.12 -6.26
C GLU A 150 -41.63 -9.66 -6.95
N GLY A 151 -41.76 -9.99 -8.24
CA GLY A 151 -42.89 -9.64 -9.07
C GLY A 151 -42.87 -8.22 -9.62
N GLU A 152 -41.80 -7.52 -9.45
CA GLU A 152 -41.54 -6.27 -10.16
C GLU A 152 -40.91 -6.58 -11.53
N TRP A 153 -41.59 -6.19 -12.59
CA TRP A 153 -41.15 -6.39 -13.96
C TRP A 153 -40.09 -5.34 -14.31
N ILE A 154 -38.95 -5.79 -14.85
CA ILE A 154 -37.87 -4.93 -15.28
C ILE A 154 -37.90 -4.81 -16.80
N ASP A 155 -38.16 -3.62 -17.33
CA ASP A 155 -38.02 -3.34 -18.73
C ASP A 155 -36.52 -3.38 -19.11
N THR A 156 -36.08 -4.48 -19.68
CA THR A 156 -34.70 -4.61 -20.19
C THR A 156 -34.68 -4.41 -21.70
N PRO A 157 -33.66 -3.71 -22.25
CA PRO A 157 -33.41 -3.70 -23.68
C PRO A 157 -33.03 -5.10 -24.20
N ASP A 158 -32.94 -5.24 -25.52
CA ASP A 158 -32.58 -6.50 -26.14
C ASP A 158 -31.13 -6.91 -25.85
N ASN A 159 -30.22 -5.94 -25.72
CA ASN A 159 -28.78 -6.15 -25.48
C ASN A 159 -28.44 -5.79 -24.04
N ILE A 160 -28.13 -6.80 -23.26
CA ILE A 160 -27.79 -6.64 -21.83
C ILE A 160 -26.59 -7.48 -21.42
N THR A 161 -25.84 -7.03 -20.43
CA THR A 161 -24.86 -7.86 -19.74
C THR A 161 -25.47 -8.49 -18.49
N LEU A 162 -25.36 -9.81 -18.37
CA LEU A 162 -25.68 -10.56 -17.17
C LEU A 162 -24.42 -10.80 -16.34
N SER A 163 -24.46 -10.46 -15.06
CA SER A 163 -23.34 -10.67 -14.12
C SER A 163 -23.82 -11.34 -12.84
N ILE A 164 -23.16 -12.43 -12.46
CA ILE A 164 -23.32 -13.08 -11.17
C ILE A 164 -22.01 -13.11 -10.43
N THR A 165 -21.96 -12.48 -9.26
CA THR A 165 -20.80 -12.39 -8.38
C THR A 165 -21.03 -13.29 -7.17
N MET A 166 -20.08 -14.13 -6.81
CA MET A 166 -20.14 -15.07 -5.70
C MET A 166 -18.94 -14.84 -4.80
N THR A 167 -19.15 -14.34 -3.57
CA THR A 167 -18.10 -14.07 -2.58
C THR A 167 -18.18 -15.05 -1.43
N GLY A 168 -17.12 -15.81 -1.18
CA GLY A 168 -17.04 -16.70 -0.02
C GLY A 168 -16.89 -15.90 1.27
N ARG A 169 -17.68 -16.23 2.28
CA ARG A 169 -17.71 -15.59 3.59
C ARG A 169 -17.82 -16.65 4.70
N GLY A 170 -16.70 -17.18 5.19
CA GLY A 170 -16.72 -18.27 6.18
C GLY A 170 -17.44 -19.51 5.68
N ASN A 171 -18.64 -19.77 6.18
CA ASN A 171 -19.49 -20.91 5.77
C ASN A 171 -20.61 -20.53 4.79
N SER A 172 -20.65 -19.28 4.34
CA SER A 172 -21.68 -18.74 3.46
C SER A 172 -21.11 -18.27 2.13
N VAL A 173 -21.99 -18.02 1.16
CA VAL A 173 -21.66 -17.36 -0.09
C VAL A 173 -22.59 -16.18 -0.25
N GLU A 174 -22.02 -14.99 -0.37
CA GLU A 174 -22.75 -13.80 -0.75
C GLU A 174 -22.84 -13.75 -2.27
N ILE A 175 -24.04 -13.64 -2.81
CA ILE A 175 -24.30 -13.68 -4.25
C ILE A 175 -24.94 -12.38 -4.66
N THR A 176 -24.25 -11.63 -5.52
CA THR A 176 -24.77 -10.40 -6.12
C THR A 176 -25.05 -10.62 -7.59
N THR A 177 -26.27 -10.33 -8.01
CA THR A 177 -26.68 -10.39 -9.42
C THR A 177 -26.85 -8.98 -9.96
N ARG A 178 -26.35 -8.76 -11.19
CA ARG A 178 -26.45 -7.46 -11.87
C ARG A 178 -26.89 -7.65 -13.32
N VAL A 179 -27.67 -6.68 -13.80
CA VAL A 179 -28.04 -6.58 -15.23
C VAL A 179 -27.70 -5.17 -15.70
N PHE A 180 -26.96 -5.08 -16.79
CA PHE A 180 -26.52 -3.81 -17.35
C PHE A 180 -27.07 -3.62 -18.77
N ASP A 181 -27.37 -2.38 -19.14
CA ASP A 181 -27.78 -1.96 -20.47
C ASP A 181 -26.56 -1.65 -21.34
N ILE A 182 -26.24 -2.54 -22.28
CA ILE A 182 -25.08 -2.36 -23.20
C ILE A 182 -25.26 -1.13 -24.07
N GLU A 183 -26.49 -0.85 -24.52
CA GLU A 183 -26.76 0.26 -25.46
C GLU A 183 -26.69 1.63 -24.79
N ASN A 184 -26.85 1.67 -23.46
CA ASN A 184 -26.80 2.89 -22.66
C ASN A 184 -25.54 2.93 -21.77
N ASN A 185 -24.38 2.66 -22.37
CA ASN A 185 -23.08 2.77 -21.74
C ASN A 185 -22.94 1.91 -20.47
N ASN A 186 -23.43 0.68 -20.50
CA ASN A 186 -23.45 -0.27 -19.37
C ASN A 186 -24.15 0.31 -18.11
N ALA A 187 -25.22 1.08 -18.29
CA ALA A 187 -26.01 1.54 -17.17
C ALA A 187 -26.58 0.36 -16.39
N LEU A 188 -26.43 0.40 -15.06
CA LEU A 188 -26.99 -0.61 -14.17
C LEU A 188 -28.52 -0.55 -14.19
N LEU A 189 -29.18 -1.63 -14.60
CA LEU A 189 -30.64 -1.77 -14.63
C LEU A 189 -31.17 -2.46 -13.39
N PHE A 190 -30.42 -3.39 -12.84
CA PHE A 190 -30.83 -4.22 -11.71
C PHE A 190 -29.62 -4.68 -10.90
N GLU A 191 -29.74 -4.65 -9.58
CA GLU A 191 -28.80 -5.23 -8.63
C GLU A 191 -29.56 -5.83 -7.43
N LYS A 192 -29.17 -7.05 -7.05
CA LYS A 192 -29.69 -7.71 -5.83
C LYS A 192 -28.60 -8.59 -5.22
N THR A 193 -28.45 -8.52 -3.90
CA THR A 193 -27.54 -9.37 -3.13
C THR A 193 -28.32 -10.30 -2.22
N VAL A 194 -27.95 -11.58 -2.20
CA VAL A 194 -28.51 -12.62 -1.32
C VAL A 194 -27.37 -13.40 -0.69
N THR A 195 -27.49 -13.76 0.59
CA THR A 195 -26.51 -14.61 1.29
C THR A 195 -27.03 -16.03 1.43
N ASP A 196 -26.34 -17.00 0.84
CA ASP A 196 -26.61 -18.43 0.98
C ASP A 196 -25.74 -19.02 2.10
N THR A 197 -26.35 -19.51 3.16
CA THR A 197 -25.65 -19.97 4.36
C THR A 197 -25.65 -21.50 4.48
N ALA A 198 -24.80 -22.02 5.35
CA ALA A 198 -24.74 -23.45 5.65
C ALA A 198 -25.93 -23.95 6.49
N GLU A 199 -26.63 -23.07 7.18
CA GLU A 199 -27.69 -23.39 8.15
C GLU A 199 -29.07 -22.95 7.71
N ALA A 200 -29.16 -21.90 6.90
CA ALA A 200 -30.39 -21.36 6.38
C ALA A 200 -30.37 -21.41 4.85
N ASP A 201 -31.37 -22.01 4.25
CA ASP A 201 -31.53 -22.05 2.83
C ASP A 201 -32.35 -20.85 2.36
N ALA A 202 -31.65 -19.83 1.85
CA ALA A 202 -32.26 -18.60 1.37
C ALA A 202 -33.07 -18.81 0.07
N PHE A 203 -32.89 -19.97 -0.58
CA PHE A 203 -33.48 -20.25 -1.88
C PHE A 203 -34.53 -21.37 -1.82
N ASP A 204 -34.84 -21.87 -0.63
CA ASP A 204 -35.69 -23.02 -0.47
C ASP A 204 -37.13 -22.63 -0.19
N ASP A 205 -38.01 -23.09 -1.09
CA ASP A 205 -39.44 -23.23 -0.85
C ASP A 205 -39.91 -24.68 -1.08
N GLY A 206 -38.99 -25.67 -1.23
CA GLY A 206 -39.28 -27.00 -1.56
C GLY A 206 -38.34 -28.10 -0.99
N ASP A 207 -38.85 -29.33 -0.93
CA ASP A 207 -38.22 -30.48 -0.26
C ASP A 207 -36.86 -30.98 -0.83
N ASP A 208 -36.39 -30.46 -1.95
CA ASP A 208 -35.23 -30.97 -2.69
C ASP A 208 -34.06 -30.00 -2.77
N SER A 209 -34.10 -28.82 -2.14
CA SER A 209 -33.04 -27.83 -2.19
C SER A 209 -31.78 -28.29 -1.43
N PRO A 210 -30.58 -28.06 -1.96
CA PRO A 210 -29.39 -28.36 -1.18
C PRO A 210 -29.32 -27.38 0.00
N ALA A 211 -29.35 -27.90 1.21
CA ALA A 211 -29.35 -27.11 2.44
C ALA A 211 -28.06 -26.32 2.72
N LYS A 212 -26.99 -26.60 1.96
CA LYS A 212 -25.67 -25.97 2.18
C LYS A 212 -25.29 -25.08 1.02
N SER A 213 -24.60 -23.97 1.33
CA SER A 213 -23.92 -23.14 0.35
C SER A 213 -22.86 -23.93 -0.44
N PHE A 214 -22.46 -23.43 -1.60
CA PHE A 214 -21.39 -24.03 -2.38
C PHE A 214 -19.99 -23.53 -1.99
N ILE A 215 -19.84 -23.01 -0.78
CA ILE A 215 -18.51 -22.62 -0.25
C ILE A 215 -17.54 -23.82 -0.27
N GLY A 216 -16.31 -23.62 -0.65
CA GLY A 216 -15.29 -24.67 -0.80
C GLY A 216 -15.49 -25.58 -2.01
N LYS A 217 -16.48 -25.33 -2.87
CA LYS A 217 -16.72 -26.12 -4.08
C LYS A 217 -15.96 -25.57 -5.28
N THR A 218 -15.29 -26.49 -6.00
CA THR A 218 -14.68 -26.22 -7.30
C THR A 218 -15.68 -26.56 -8.41
N GLY A 219 -15.87 -25.69 -9.38
CA GLY A 219 -16.84 -25.84 -10.44
C GLY A 219 -16.45 -25.21 -11.77
N ASN A 220 -17.40 -25.19 -12.69
CA ASN A 220 -17.25 -24.66 -14.04
C ASN A 220 -18.19 -23.48 -14.27
N PHE A 221 -17.77 -22.52 -15.10
CA PHE A 221 -18.65 -21.53 -15.71
C PHE A 221 -19.65 -22.23 -16.65
N VAL A 222 -20.90 -21.82 -16.59
CA VAL A 222 -21.99 -22.42 -17.43
C VAL A 222 -22.80 -21.32 -18.10
N LEU A 223 -23.09 -21.53 -19.38
CA LEU A 223 -24.09 -20.84 -20.16
C LEU A 223 -25.23 -21.79 -20.48
N LEU A 224 -26.47 -21.35 -20.39
CA LEU A 224 -27.62 -22.21 -20.53
C LEU A 224 -28.79 -21.50 -21.17
N LEU A 225 -29.47 -22.22 -22.10
CA LEU A 225 -30.81 -21.93 -22.55
C LEU A 225 -31.79 -22.84 -21.82
N TYR A 226 -32.78 -22.27 -21.13
CA TYR A 226 -33.94 -22.99 -20.60
C TYR A 226 -35.22 -22.44 -21.26
N HIS A 227 -36.11 -23.29 -21.67
CA HIS A 227 -37.39 -22.89 -22.25
C HIS A 227 -38.55 -23.66 -21.62
N ASN A 228 -39.49 -22.91 -21.05
CA ASN A 228 -40.73 -23.47 -20.49
C ASN A 228 -41.84 -22.41 -20.54
N ASP A 229 -42.73 -22.53 -21.53
CA ASP A 229 -43.92 -21.65 -21.69
C ASP A 229 -45.21 -22.23 -21.09
N GLY A 230 -45.09 -23.38 -20.43
CA GLY A 230 -46.25 -24.06 -19.83
C GLY A 230 -47.24 -24.67 -20.84
N SER A 231 -47.00 -24.52 -22.13
CA SER A 231 -47.97 -24.97 -23.20
C SER A 231 -47.96 -26.46 -23.49
N GLY A 232 -46.88 -27.12 -23.09
CA GLY A 232 -46.66 -28.54 -23.43
C GLY A 232 -46.22 -28.80 -24.87
N VAL A 233 -46.06 -27.78 -25.70
CA VAL A 233 -45.52 -27.82 -27.07
C VAL A 233 -44.66 -26.60 -27.31
N LEU A 234 -43.38 -26.70 -26.99
CA LEU A 234 -42.44 -25.60 -27.10
C LEU A 234 -41.96 -25.42 -28.56
N PRO A 235 -41.87 -24.17 -29.06
CA PRO A 235 -41.27 -23.87 -30.34
C PRO A 235 -39.77 -24.11 -30.35
N ALA A 236 -39.13 -24.04 -31.50
CA ALA A 236 -37.67 -23.90 -31.60
C ALA A 236 -37.25 -22.59 -30.97
N SER A 237 -36.20 -22.65 -30.14
CA SER A 237 -35.76 -21.52 -29.37
C SER A 237 -34.25 -21.42 -29.38
N SER A 238 -33.75 -20.17 -29.28
CA SER A 238 -32.33 -19.90 -29.18
C SER A 238 -32.07 -18.61 -28.42
N ILE A 239 -30.91 -18.53 -27.79
CA ILE A 239 -30.31 -17.32 -27.25
C ILE A 239 -28.98 -17.10 -27.94
N THR A 240 -28.61 -15.83 -28.12
CA THR A 240 -27.34 -15.42 -28.69
C THR A 240 -26.55 -14.63 -27.64
N LEU A 241 -25.32 -15.05 -27.44
CA LEU A 241 -24.43 -14.59 -26.38
C LEU A 241 -23.10 -14.10 -26.95
N ASP A 242 -22.45 -13.21 -26.25
CA ASP A 242 -21.12 -12.71 -26.59
C ASP A 242 -20.31 -12.48 -25.30
N ASN A 243 -18.99 -12.31 -25.43
CA ASN A 243 -18.10 -11.86 -24.36
C ASN A 243 -18.21 -12.64 -23.02
N ALA A 244 -18.08 -13.97 -23.06
CA ALA A 244 -18.03 -14.77 -21.84
C ALA A 244 -16.75 -14.48 -21.05
N LYS A 245 -16.90 -13.87 -19.89
CA LYS A 245 -15.78 -13.42 -19.04
C LYS A 245 -15.91 -13.99 -17.63
N VAL A 246 -14.76 -14.28 -17.00
CA VAL A 246 -14.66 -14.58 -15.58
C VAL A 246 -13.67 -13.62 -14.93
N PHE A 247 -14.04 -13.15 -13.77
CA PHE A 247 -13.18 -12.37 -12.90
C PHE A 247 -13.04 -13.16 -11.60
N GLN A 248 -11.81 -13.42 -11.21
CA GLN A 248 -11.52 -13.97 -9.90
C GLN A 248 -10.84 -12.89 -9.09
N TYR A 249 -11.52 -12.48 -8.04
CA TYR A 249 -11.00 -11.52 -7.10
C TYR A 249 -10.67 -12.28 -5.82
N GLU A 250 -9.50 -12.04 -5.28
CA GLU A 250 -9.29 -12.33 -3.89
C GLU A 250 -9.85 -11.10 -3.14
N SER A 251 -10.93 -11.27 -2.39
CA SER A 251 -11.23 -10.33 -1.34
C SER A 251 -10.12 -10.55 -0.32
N ALA A 252 -9.12 -9.68 -0.34
CA ALA A 252 -8.07 -9.81 0.61
C ALA A 252 -8.60 -9.39 1.97
N MET A 253 -8.60 -10.32 2.91
CA MET A 253 -8.37 -9.95 4.28
C MET A 253 -7.12 -9.07 4.24
N ILE A 254 -7.28 -7.77 4.46
CA ILE A 254 -6.16 -6.84 4.59
C ILE A 254 -5.40 -7.20 5.84
N ASP A 255 -6.13 -7.40 6.93
CA ASP A 255 -5.60 -7.79 8.22
C ASP A 255 -6.74 -8.34 9.10
N ASP A 256 -6.56 -9.52 9.68
CA ASP A 256 -7.43 -10.09 10.72
C ASP A 256 -6.90 -9.81 12.13
N PHE A 257 -5.78 -9.14 12.19
CA PHE A 257 -5.08 -8.73 13.42
C PHE A 257 -4.75 -9.89 14.38
N ASP A 258 -4.83 -11.13 13.92
CA ASP A 258 -4.56 -12.34 14.73
C ASP A 258 -3.06 -12.59 14.96
N ASP A 259 -2.18 -11.98 14.17
CA ASP A 259 -0.73 -12.17 14.30
C ASP A 259 -0.07 -11.22 15.32
N ASN A 260 -0.82 -10.32 15.91
CA ASN A 260 -0.39 -9.29 16.86
C ASN A 260 0.77 -8.42 16.32
N LYS A 261 0.70 -8.06 15.03
CA LYS A 261 1.68 -7.18 14.38
C LYS A 261 1.03 -6.24 13.40
N VAL A 262 1.15 -4.97 13.63
CA VAL A 262 0.65 -3.93 12.71
C VAL A 262 1.53 -3.84 11.46
N THR A 263 1.57 -4.94 10.68
CA THR A 263 2.44 -5.09 9.52
C THR A 263 1.73 -4.58 8.26
N GLY A 264 2.38 -3.73 7.49
CA GLY A 264 1.79 -3.17 6.25
C GLY A 264 0.97 -1.91 6.44
N TRP A 265 0.76 -1.47 7.68
CA TRP A 265 0.06 -0.23 8.00
C TRP A 265 1.05 0.92 8.22
N GLU A 266 0.85 1.99 7.49
CA GLU A 266 1.54 3.26 7.66
C GLU A 266 0.74 4.12 8.65
N LYS A 267 1.36 4.49 9.78
CA LYS A 267 0.68 5.17 10.90
C LYS A 267 0.83 6.67 10.79
N PHE A 268 -0.22 7.40 11.09
CA PHE A 268 -0.25 8.86 11.07
C PHE A 268 -0.96 9.39 12.32
N ASP A 269 -0.26 10.23 13.08
CA ASP A 269 -0.81 10.93 14.24
C ASP A 269 -0.78 12.44 13.97
N PHE A 270 -1.95 13.03 13.79
CA PHE A 270 -2.08 14.46 13.58
C PHE A 270 -2.28 15.19 14.91
N GLY A 271 -1.24 15.87 15.33
CA GLY A 271 -1.36 16.96 16.27
C GLY A 271 -0.76 16.81 17.67
N SER A 272 -0.27 15.67 18.16
CA SER A 272 0.23 15.65 19.52
C SER A 272 1.33 14.64 19.85
N GLY A 273 1.62 13.70 18.97
CA GLY A 273 2.53 12.60 19.31
C GLY A 273 2.00 11.68 20.43
N ASN A 274 0.71 11.74 20.74
CA ASN A 274 0.07 10.92 21.77
C ASN A 274 -0.81 9.82 21.16
N GLY A 275 -0.81 9.70 19.85
CA GLY A 275 -1.49 8.61 19.13
C GLY A 275 -0.82 7.28 19.41
N PHE A 276 -1.60 6.23 19.55
CA PHE A 276 -1.10 4.87 19.68
C PHE A 276 -1.81 3.92 18.73
N PHE A 277 -1.11 2.86 18.39
CA PHE A 277 -1.56 1.81 17.50
C PHE A 277 -1.14 0.48 18.13
N GLU A 278 -2.09 -0.27 18.63
CA GLU A 278 -1.85 -1.52 19.33
C GLU A 278 -2.61 -2.65 18.65
N GLU A 279 -1.97 -3.79 18.51
CA GLU A 279 -2.59 -5.02 18.06
C GLU A 279 -2.39 -6.07 19.16
N GLU A 280 -3.48 -6.44 19.82
CA GLU A 280 -3.50 -7.36 20.95
C GLU A 280 -4.77 -8.21 20.91
N ASP A 281 -4.64 -9.47 21.30
CA ASP A 281 -5.76 -10.43 21.36
C ASP A 281 -6.57 -10.57 20.05
N GLY A 282 -5.91 -10.40 18.89
CA GLY A 282 -6.57 -10.47 17.57
C GLY A 282 -7.38 -9.24 17.21
N GLN A 283 -7.09 -8.09 17.78
CA GLN A 283 -7.80 -6.83 17.52
C GLN A 283 -6.81 -5.68 17.37
N PHE A 284 -7.18 -4.70 16.57
CA PHE A 284 -6.40 -3.50 16.32
C PHE A 284 -7.04 -2.28 16.99
N THR A 285 -6.30 -1.64 17.89
CA THR A 285 -6.75 -0.43 18.57
C THR A 285 -6.00 0.79 18.05
N ILE A 286 -6.74 1.77 17.57
CA ILE A 286 -6.25 3.10 17.20
C ILE A 286 -6.72 4.07 18.29
N GLY A 287 -5.81 4.81 18.89
CA GLY A 287 -6.18 5.66 20.01
C GLY A 287 -5.26 6.85 20.25
N MET A 288 -5.66 7.63 21.24
CA MET A 288 -4.96 8.81 21.77
C MET A 288 -4.90 8.70 23.30
N HIS A 289 -3.67 8.62 23.86
CA HIS A 289 -3.47 8.39 25.29
C HIS A 289 -3.84 9.56 26.19
N GLN A 290 -3.72 10.80 25.70
CA GLN A 290 -3.89 11.99 26.53
C GLN A 290 -5.00 12.89 25.98
N PRO A 291 -5.74 13.58 26.85
CA PRO A 291 -6.71 14.56 26.41
C PRO A 291 -6.02 15.69 25.65
N THR A 292 -6.66 16.15 24.58
CA THR A 292 -6.23 17.30 23.77
C THR A 292 -7.26 18.40 23.84
N GLY A 293 -6.86 19.65 23.57
CA GLY A 293 -7.76 20.80 23.51
C GLY A 293 -8.34 21.06 22.12
N GLN A 294 -8.04 20.19 21.13
CA GLN A 294 -8.44 20.36 19.72
C GLN A 294 -9.08 19.07 19.21
N PRO A 295 -9.95 19.15 18.20
CA PRO A 295 -10.30 17.97 17.42
C PRO A 295 -9.01 17.28 16.93
N PHE A 296 -8.94 15.97 17.01
CA PHE A 296 -7.80 15.21 16.55
C PHE A 296 -8.21 14.01 15.70
N PHE A 297 -7.26 13.50 14.95
CA PHE A 297 -7.38 12.20 14.31
C PHE A 297 -6.07 11.43 14.32
N VAL A 298 -6.20 10.13 14.31
CA VAL A 298 -5.10 9.16 14.23
C VAL A 298 -5.47 8.17 13.13
N ALA A 299 -4.60 7.98 12.16
CA ALA A 299 -4.91 7.16 10.99
C ALA A 299 -3.89 6.06 10.77
N ALA A 300 -4.36 4.95 10.23
CA ALA A 300 -3.53 3.90 9.67
C ALA A 300 -3.92 3.70 8.20
N THR A 301 -2.97 3.81 7.27
CA THR A 301 -3.20 3.54 5.85
C THR A 301 -2.52 2.25 5.45
N TYR A 302 -3.21 1.42 4.67
CA TYR A 302 -2.61 0.18 4.19
C TYR A 302 -1.72 0.46 2.99
N GLY A 303 -0.40 0.39 3.20
CA GLY A 303 0.63 0.77 2.22
C GLY A 303 0.98 -0.34 1.21
N ALA A 304 0.59 -1.58 1.48
CA ALA A 304 0.99 -2.73 0.66
C ALA A 304 0.20 -2.85 -0.66
N LYS A 305 -0.95 -2.19 -0.78
CA LYS A 305 -1.80 -2.26 -1.98
C LYS A 305 -2.42 -0.90 -2.31
N THR A 306 -2.50 -0.63 -3.62
CA THR A 306 -3.21 0.52 -4.19
C THR A 306 -4.49 0.03 -4.85
N PHE A 307 -5.54 0.82 -4.76
CA PHE A 307 -6.86 0.57 -5.33
C PHE A 307 -7.22 1.71 -6.27
N THR A 308 -7.87 1.41 -7.40
CA THR A 308 -8.32 2.43 -8.34
C THR A 308 -9.80 2.23 -8.63
N ILE A 309 -10.58 3.29 -8.52
CA ILE A 309 -12.00 3.30 -8.86
C ILE A 309 -12.08 3.68 -10.34
N GLU A 310 -12.35 2.72 -11.22
CA GLU A 310 -12.45 2.95 -12.66
C GLU A 310 -13.89 2.71 -13.15
N ASP A 311 -14.18 3.13 -14.38
CA ASP A 311 -15.48 2.86 -14.99
C ASP A 311 -15.78 1.35 -15.02
N GLY A 312 -16.91 0.94 -14.48
CA GLY A 312 -17.29 -0.46 -14.31
C GLY A 312 -16.57 -1.22 -13.17
N VAL A 313 -15.66 -0.57 -12.44
CA VAL A 313 -14.95 -1.18 -11.30
C VAL A 313 -15.58 -0.76 -9.98
N THR A 314 -15.78 -1.71 -9.10
CA THR A 314 -16.22 -1.51 -7.72
C THR A 314 -15.07 -1.81 -6.77
N VAL A 315 -14.73 -0.86 -5.92
CA VAL A 315 -13.80 -1.03 -4.79
C VAL A 315 -14.63 -1.01 -3.51
N GLU A 316 -14.46 -2.03 -2.67
CA GLU A 316 -15.15 -2.12 -1.38
C GLU A 316 -14.12 -2.21 -0.26
N PHE A 317 -14.31 -1.43 0.79
CA PHE A 317 -13.56 -1.47 2.04
C PHE A 317 -14.50 -1.74 3.20
N SER A 318 -14.10 -2.62 4.11
CA SER A 318 -14.87 -2.85 5.33
C SER A 318 -13.98 -3.13 6.53
N ALA A 319 -14.51 -2.80 7.71
CA ALA A 319 -13.92 -3.15 9.00
C ALA A 319 -15.01 -3.37 10.05
N ASP A 320 -14.71 -4.22 11.01
CA ASP A 320 -15.56 -4.49 12.16
C ASP A 320 -15.19 -3.53 13.29
N LEU A 321 -16.13 -2.70 13.72
CA LEU A 321 -15.99 -1.90 14.93
C LEU A 321 -16.46 -2.75 16.11
N ILE A 322 -15.53 -3.08 17.00
CA ILE A 322 -15.80 -3.87 18.20
C ILE A 322 -16.18 -2.99 19.37
N VAL A 323 -15.45 -1.90 19.58
CA VAL A 323 -15.76 -0.94 20.63
C VAL A 323 -15.18 0.45 20.33
N ALA A 324 -15.90 1.48 20.74
CA ALA A 324 -15.38 2.85 20.88
C ALA A 324 -15.49 3.26 22.33
N ASN A 325 -14.41 3.75 22.92
CA ASN A 325 -14.39 4.07 24.37
C ASN A 325 -15.01 5.42 24.73
N GLN A 326 -15.33 6.24 23.71
CA GLN A 326 -16.02 7.53 23.86
C GLN A 326 -17.16 7.62 22.82
N ALA A 327 -18.25 8.27 23.19
CA ALA A 327 -19.41 8.43 22.32
C ALA A 327 -19.08 9.18 21.01
N GLU A 328 -18.24 10.19 21.09
CA GLU A 328 -17.84 11.02 19.95
C GLU A 328 -16.48 10.59 19.34
N ALA A 329 -16.08 9.34 19.58
CA ALA A 329 -14.93 8.73 18.95
C ALA A 329 -15.40 7.95 17.71
N TYR A 330 -15.15 8.49 16.52
CA TYR A 330 -15.61 7.95 15.26
C TYR A 330 -14.61 6.97 14.68
N LEU A 331 -15.05 5.76 14.35
CA LEU A 331 -14.32 4.93 13.40
C LEU A 331 -14.63 5.40 11.99
N VAL A 332 -13.58 5.58 11.21
CA VAL A 332 -13.67 5.92 9.80
C VAL A 332 -13.03 4.83 8.95
N VAL A 333 -13.78 4.32 7.99
CA VAL A 333 -13.30 3.45 6.90
C VAL A 333 -13.27 4.29 5.63
N GLY A 334 -12.13 4.33 4.93
CA GLY A 334 -12.03 5.26 3.80
C GLY A 334 -11.02 4.90 2.73
N PHE A 335 -11.10 5.67 1.65
CA PHE A 335 -10.21 5.68 0.50
C PHE A 335 -9.51 7.03 0.40
N ILE A 336 -8.18 7.04 0.36
CA ILE A 336 -7.37 8.26 0.18
C ILE A 336 -6.55 8.13 -1.09
N PRO A 337 -6.65 9.06 -2.07
CA PRO A 337 -5.80 9.05 -3.25
C PRO A 337 -4.31 9.12 -2.91
N ASN A 338 -3.46 8.39 -3.65
CA ASN A 338 -2.02 8.33 -3.41
C ASN A 338 -1.29 9.67 -3.56
N ASP A 339 -1.83 10.57 -4.38
CA ASP A 339 -1.30 11.91 -4.62
C ASP A 339 -1.74 12.93 -3.57
N THR A 340 -2.46 12.48 -2.55
CA THR A 340 -3.01 13.33 -1.48
C THR A 340 -2.36 12.92 -0.16
N PRO A 341 -1.67 13.84 0.54
CA PRO A 341 -1.17 13.55 1.88
C PRO A 341 -2.30 13.18 2.85
N VAL A 342 -2.07 12.21 3.73
CA VAL A 342 -3.05 11.79 4.74
C VAL A 342 -3.53 12.97 5.59
N SER A 343 -2.63 13.94 5.87
CA SER A 343 -2.94 15.17 6.61
C SER A 343 -4.03 16.06 5.97
N LYS A 344 -4.26 15.92 4.66
CA LYS A 344 -5.33 16.66 3.97
C LYS A 344 -6.69 16.00 4.10
N LEU A 345 -6.71 14.71 4.46
CA LEU A 345 -7.93 13.92 4.64
C LEU A 345 -8.94 14.07 3.49
N SER A 346 -8.44 14.12 2.26
CA SER A 346 -9.26 14.20 1.06
C SER A 346 -9.43 12.80 0.47
N GLY A 347 -10.65 12.33 0.36
CA GLY A 347 -10.97 10.99 -0.11
C GLY A 347 -12.44 10.67 0.14
N TYR A 348 -12.87 9.45 -0.09
CA TYR A 348 -14.17 8.97 0.37
C TYR A 348 -14.03 8.29 1.72
N SER A 349 -14.95 8.55 2.62
CA SER A 349 -14.92 7.93 3.94
C SER A 349 -16.31 7.75 4.53
N LEU A 350 -16.48 6.61 5.19
CA LEU A 350 -17.61 6.28 6.03
C LEU A 350 -17.20 6.43 7.48
N ALA A 351 -17.78 7.37 8.19
CA ALA A 351 -17.56 7.59 9.61
C ALA A 351 -18.76 7.15 10.41
N LYS A 352 -18.53 6.46 11.52
CA LYS A 352 -19.55 6.05 12.48
C LYS A 352 -19.22 6.64 13.85
N ASP A 353 -20.12 7.47 14.37
CA ASP A 353 -20.12 7.88 15.76
C ASP A 353 -21.19 7.14 16.60
N SER A 354 -21.53 7.66 17.78
CA SER A 354 -22.46 6.98 18.68
C SER A 354 -23.86 6.78 18.09
N ASN A 355 -24.32 7.69 17.23
CA ASN A 355 -25.70 7.70 16.75
C ASN A 355 -25.84 7.92 15.24
N ASP A 356 -24.80 8.40 14.58
CA ASP A 356 -24.88 8.82 13.19
C ASP A 356 -23.89 8.04 12.30
N VAL A 357 -24.25 7.93 11.04
CA VAL A 357 -23.36 7.48 9.97
C VAL A 357 -23.13 8.64 9.03
N LEU A 358 -21.89 9.00 8.84
CA LEU A 358 -21.47 10.11 8.02
C LEU A 358 -20.71 9.62 6.79
N LEU A 359 -21.17 9.98 5.60
CA LEU A 359 -20.37 9.84 4.38
C LEU A 359 -19.65 11.17 4.14
N ALA A 360 -18.36 11.11 3.88
CA ALA A 360 -17.56 12.30 3.69
C ALA A 360 -16.72 12.22 2.40
N LYS A 361 -16.54 13.38 1.79
CA LYS A 361 -15.54 13.63 0.75
C LYS A 361 -14.51 14.61 1.31
N GLY A 362 -13.58 14.08 2.09
CA GLY A 362 -12.67 14.84 2.93
C GLY A 362 -13.07 14.72 4.41
N LEU A 363 -12.11 14.44 5.27
CA LEU A 363 -12.38 13.86 6.60
C LEU A 363 -12.61 14.86 7.72
N ASN A 364 -12.38 16.15 7.56
CA ASN A 364 -12.54 17.08 8.67
C ASN A 364 -13.44 18.29 8.42
N LYS A 365 -13.77 18.58 7.17
CA LYS A 365 -14.61 19.74 6.82
C LYS A 365 -15.88 19.38 6.05
N TYR A 366 -15.91 18.18 5.45
CA TYR A 366 -16.88 17.84 4.42
C TYR A 366 -17.70 16.61 4.77
N PHE A 367 -18.04 16.46 6.05
CA PHE A 367 -19.00 15.46 6.47
C PHE A 367 -20.37 15.80 5.92
N TYR A 368 -20.88 14.96 5.07
CA TYR A 368 -22.28 14.96 4.70
C TYR A 368 -22.99 13.90 5.55
N ASP A 369 -23.86 14.35 6.45
CA ASP A 369 -24.67 13.44 7.26
C ASP A 369 -25.71 12.76 6.36
N ILE A 370 -25.51 11.46 6.12
CA ILE A 370 -26.41 10.66 5.27
C ILE A 370 -27.59 10.07 6.05
N THR A 371 -27.59 10.16 7.35
CA THR A 371 -28.75 9.77 8.19
C THR A 371 -29.84 10.84 8.20
N GLU A 372 -29.52 12.07 7.78
CA GLU A 372 -30.46 13.20 7.69
C GLU A 372 -31.20 13.50 9.01
N GLY A 373 -30.55 13.30 10.14
CA GLY A 373 -31.08 13.55 11.49
C GLY A 373 -31.99 12.45 12.03
N ASP A 374 -32.14 11.35 11.34
CA ASP A 374 -32.70 10.12 11.90
C ASP A 374 -31.66 9.41 12.75
N TRP A 375 -31.87 9.43 14.05
CA TRP A 375 -31.00 8.73 15.00
C TRP A 375 -31.21 7.22 14.90
N ILE A 376 -30.13 6.50 14.66
CA ILE A 376 -30.16 5.05 14.53
C ILE A 376 -29.45 4.44 15.73
N GLU A 377 -30.18 3.62 16.52
CA GLU A 377 -29.56 2.81 17.57
C GLU A 377 -28.76 1.67 16.95
N TYR A 378 -27.46 1.67 17.14
CA TYR A 378 -26.57 0.59 16.71
C TYR A 378 -26.14 -0.28 17.89
N PRO A 379 -25.98 -1.60 17.69
CA PRO A 379 -25.31 -2.47 18.67
C PRO A 379 -23.82 -2.11 18.78
N ASP A 380 -23.15 -2.66 19.79
CA ASP A 380 -21.72 -2.40 20.01
C ASP A 380 -20.85 -2.96 18.86
N ASN A 381 -21.19 -4.14 18.34
CA ASN A 381 -20.44 -4.83 17.30
C ASN A 381 -21.11 -4.64 15.94
N ILE A 382 -20.49 -3.84 15.08
CA ILE A 382 -21.00 -3.56 13.73
C ILE A 382 -19.90 -3.66 12.69
N ARG A 383 -20.29 -4.00 11.46
CA ARG A 383 -19.44 -3.87 10.28
C ARG A 383 -19.77 -2.62 9.52
N LEU A 384 -18.75 -1.82 9.24
CA LEU A 384 -18.81 -0.68 8.33
C LEU A 384 -18.34 -1.12 6.95
N VAL A 385 -19.13 -0.82 5.91
CA VAL A 385 -18.79 -1.14 4.52
C VAL A 385 -18.91 0.11 3.67
N LEU A 386 -17.85 0.46 2.99
CA LEU A 386 -17.77 1.55 2.02
C LEU A 386 -17.52 0.94 0.63
N THR A 387 -18.50 1.01 -0.25
CA THR A 387 -18.42 0.51 -1.62
C THR A 387 -18.39 1.69 -2.58
N MET A 388 -17.44 1.70 -3.51
CA MET A 388 -17.22 2.76 -4.49
C MET A 388 -17.23 2.15 -5.89
N THR A 389 -18.24 2.47 -6.69
CA THR A 389 -18.42 1.94 -8.05
C THR A 389 -18.23 3.07 -9.07
N GLY A 390 -17.27 2.91 -9.97
CA GLY A 390 -17.05 3.85 -11.06
C GLY A 390 -18.13 3.72 -12.13
N SER A 391 -18.64 4.86 -12.63
CA SER A 391 -19.60 4.94 -13.70
C SER A 391 -19.33 6.16 -14.58
N GLY A 392 -18.69 5.94 -15.74
CA GLY A 392 -18.25 7.03 -16.61
C GLY A 392 -17.25 7.97 -15.90
N THR A 393 -17.68 9.19 -15.58
CA THR A 393 -16.88 10.19 -14.84
C THR A 393 -17.32 10.39 -13.40
N SER A 394 -18.23 9.55 -12.92
CA SER A 394 -18.80 9.59 -11.57
C SER A 394 -18.43 8.36 -10.76
N VAL A 395 -18.63 8.44 -9.44
CA VAL A 395 -18.49 7.34 -8.52
C VAL A 395 -19.77 7.20 -7.70
N ASP A 396 -20.39 6.04 -7.76
CA ASP A 396 -21.47 5.69 -6.83
C ASP A 396 -20.83 5.20 -5.53
N VAL A 397 -21.07 5.95 -4.45
CA VAL A 397 -20.54 5.64 -3.13
C VAL A 397 -21.68 5.09 -2.27
N THR A 398 -21.60 3.83 -1.94
CA THR A 398 -22.58 3.14 -1.09
C THR A 398 -21.97 2.93 0.30
N THR A 399 -22.70 3.35 1.30
CA THR A 399 -22.36 3.12 2.71
C THR A 399 -23.32 2.11 3.30
N LYS A 400 -22.81 1.15 4.05
CA LYS A 400 -23.61 0.11 4.70
C LYS A 400 -23.11 -0.12 6.12
N VAL A 401 -24.02 -0.29 7.06
CA VAL A 401 -23.75 -0.70 8.43
C VAL A 401 -24.51 -1.99 8.71
N MET A 402 -23.79 -2.98 9.25
CA MET A 402 -24.34 -4.31 9.50
C MET A 402 -24.18 -4.70 10.96
N ASP A 403 -25.17 -5.36 11.53
CA ASP A 403 -25.17 -5.88 12.89
C ASP A 403 -24.48 -7.25 12.94
N LEU A 404 -23.31 -7.32 13.56
CA LEU A 404 -22.53 -8.58 13.68
C LEU A 404 -23.15 -9.56 14.67
N GLU A 405 -23.97 -9.09 15.61
CA GLU A 405 -24.63 -9.93 16.62
C GLU A 405 -25.92 -10.56 16.12
N ASN A 406 -26.50 -10.00 15.04
CA ASN A 406 -27.77 -10.43 14.46
C ASN A 406 -27.61 -10.92 13.02
N ASN A 407 -26.72 -11.88 12.82
CA ASN A 407 -26.51 -12.55 11.53
C ASN A 407 -26.20 -11.57 10.36
N GLN A 408 -25.42 -10.53 10.63
CA GLN A 408 -25.05 -9.50 9.67
C GLN A 408 -26.25 -8.76 9.04
N ALA A 409 -27.31 -8.59 9.80
CA ALA A 409 -28.47 -7.83 9.34
C ALA A 409 -28.06 -6.38 8.96
N VAL A 410 -28.51 -5.92 7.80
CA VAL A 410 -28.26 -4.54 7.36
C VAL A 410 -29.08 -3.59 8.22
N LEU A 411 -28.41 -2.71 8.95
CA LEU A 411 -29.02 -1.68 9.79
C LEU A 411 -29.23 -0.38 9.01
N PHE A 412 -28.32 -0.09 8.11
CA PHE A 412 -28.33 1.10 7.30
C PHE A 412 -27.66 0.85 5.97
N GLU A 413 -28.22 1.39 4.89
CA GLU A 413 -27.62 1.38 3.56
C GLU A 413 -28.08 2.60 2.76
N LYS A 414 -27.13 3.31 2.15
CA LYS A 414 -27.41 4.46 1.28
C LYS A 414 -26.34 4.63 0.22
N THR A 415 -26.78 4.94 -0.99
CA THR A 415 -25.90 5.26 -2.13
C THR A 415 -26.02 6.74 -2.48
N VAL A 416 -24.88 7.36 -2.76
CA VAL A 416 -24.75 8.73 -3.26
C VAL A 416 -23.84 8.72 -4.47
N THR A 417 -24.24 9.40 -5.55
CA THR A 417 -23.42 9.53 -6.76
C THR A 417 -22.60 10.82 -6.69
N ASP A 418 -21.26 10.68 -6.69
CA ASP A 418 -20.31 11.79 -6.80
C ASP A 418 -19.92 12.00 -8.25
N THR A 419 -20.18 13.17 -8.81
CA THR A 419 -19.97 13.47 -10.22
C THR A 419 -18.83 14.46 -10.43
N ALA A 420 -18.32 14.54 -11.64
CA ALA A 420 -17.28 15.51 -12.01
C ALA A 420 -17.78 16.96 -12.02
N GLU A 421 -19.10 17.18 -12.15
CA GLU A 421 -19.69 18.51 -12.35
C GLU A 421 -20.46 19.04 -11.13
N ALA A 422 -20.90 18.16 -10.23
CA ALA A 422 -21.70 18.52 -9.07
C ALA A 422 -21.04 17.96 -7.80
N ASP A 423 -20.73 18.83 -6.87
CA ASP A 423 -20.28 18.45 -5.56
C ASP A 423 -21.48 18.16 -4.67
N VAL A 424 -21.82 16.88 -4.54
CA VAL A 424 -22.96 16.41 -3.72
C VAL A 424 -22.62 16.31 -2.23
N PHE A 425 -21.33 16.43 -1.88
CA PHE A 425 -20.85 16.30 -0.50
C PHE A 425 -20.52 17.64 0.13
N ASP A 426 -20.61 18.75 -0.63
CA ASP A 426 -20.09 20.01 -0.13
C ASP A 426 -21.14 21.08 0.03
N THR A 427 -20.96 21.79 1.14
CA THR A 427 -21.55 23.10 1.41
C THR A 427 -20.47 24.16 1.64
N GLY A 428 -19.19 23.86 1.41
CA GLY A 428 -18.04 24.73 1.68
C GLY A 428 -17.13 24.98 0.47
N ASP A 429 -16.39 26.06 0.49
CA ASP A 429 -15.58 26.61 -0.62
C ASP A 429 -14.33 25.75 -1.00
N ASP A 430 -13.99 24.71 -0.23
CA ASP A 430 -12.71 23.98 -0.36
C ASP A 430 -12.88 22.51 -0.79
N SER A 431 -14.08 22.03 -1.09
CA SER A 431 -14.32 20.66 -1.51
C SER A 431 -13.79 20.40 -2.92
N PRO A 432 -13.14 19.26 -3.20
CA PRO A 432 -12.77 18.91 -4.55
C PRO A 432 -14.01 18.71 -5.40
N ALA A 433 -14.18 19.47 -6.46
CA ALA A 433 -15.35 19.41 -7.33
C ALA A 433 -15.47 18.10 -8.12
N ALA A 434 -14.34 17.46 -8.44
CA ALA A 434 -14.31 16.23 -9.22
C ALA A 434 -14.42 14.98 -8.34
N SER A 435 -15.06 13.92 -8.86
CA SER A 435 -15.02 12.59 -8.27
C SER A 435 -13.59 12.03 -8.23
N PHE A 436 -13.35 11.00 -7.42
CA PHE A 436 -12.07 10.31 -7.39
C PHE A 436 -11.98 9.15 -8.39
N ILE A 437 -12.78 9.18 -9.45
CA ILE A 437 -12.68 8.24 -10.58
C ILE A 437 -11.28 8.28 -11.21
N ASP A 438 -10.76 7.14 -11.62
CA ASP A 438 -9.43 6.97 -12.24
C ASP A 438 -8.24 7.42 -11.36
N ARG A 439 -8.45 7.60 -10.04
CA ARG A 439 -7.37 7.97 -9.11
C ARG A 439 -6.97 6.77 -8.26
N PRO A 440 -5.69 6.35 -8.32
CA PRO A 440 -5.21 5.30 -7.41
C PRO A 440 -5.13 5.81 -5.97
N GLY A 441 -5.49 4.97 -5.01
CA GLY A 441 -5.52 5.35 -3.61
C GLY A 441 -5.31 4.18 -2.67
N LYS A 442 -5.31 4.47 -1.38
CA LYS A 442 -5.07 3.52 -0.29
C LYS A 442 -6.32 3.35 0.58
N TYR A 443 -6.44 2.18 1.18
CA TYR A 443 -7.38 1.94 2.27
C TYR A 443 -6.89 2.64 3.54
N VAL A 444 -7.80 3.30 4.25
CA VAL A 444 -7.52 3.99 5.51
C VAL A 444 -8.50 3.60 6.61
N LEU A 445 -7.97 3.34 7.79
CA LEU A 445 -8.69 3.27 9.05
C LEU A 445 -8.30 4.49 9.89
N LEU A 446 -9.27 5.17 10.49
CA LEU A 446 -9.01 6.40 11.21
C LEU A 446 -9.90 6.52 12.44
N LEU A 447 -9.31 6.97 13.53
CA LEU A 447 -10.02 7.51 14.67
C LEU A 447 -10.12 9.04 14.50
N TYR A 448 -11.33 9.57 14.50
CA TYR A 448 -11.59 10.99 14.62
C TYR A 448 -12.38 11.27 15.89
N HIS A 449 -11.99 12.28 16.66
CA HIS A 449 -12.70 12.66 17.86
C HIS A 449 -12.93 14.18 17.90
N ASN A 450 -14.18 14.59 17.99
CA ASN A 450 -14.57 15.99 18.13
C ASN A 450 -15.93 16.09 18.85
N ASP A 451 -15.91 16.37 20.15
CA ASP A 451 -17.10 16.58 20.96
C ASP A 451 -17.53 18.06 21.09
N GLY A 452 -16.85 18.95 20.38
CA GLY A 452 -17.10 20.40 20.42
C GLY A 452 -16.76 21.09 21.74
N SER A 453 -16.21 20.38 22.72
CA SER A 453 -15.95 20.91 24.06
C SER A 453 -14.67 21.75 24.16
N GLY A 454 -13.76 21.58 23.23
CA GLY A 454 -12.42 22.17 23.26
C GLY A 454 -11.48 21.54 24.30
N SER A 455 -11.86 20.40 24.89
CA SER A 455 -11.00 19.61 25.79
C SER A 455 -11.40 18.14 25.70
N LEU A 456 -10.83 17.41 24.73
CA LEU A 456 -11.17 16.04 24.43
C LEU A 456 -10.53 15.05 25.41
N PRO A 457 -11.24 14.02 25.89
CA PRO A 457 -10.64 12.96 26.69
C PRO A 457 -9.79 12.04 25.82
N ALA A 458 -8.99 11.19 26.46
CA ALA A 458 -8.35 10.05 25.79
C ALA A 458 -9.42 9.16 25.14
N SER A 459 -9.17 8.77 23.90
CA SER A 459 -10.15 8.06 23.08
C SER A 459 -9.51 6.97 22.27
N SER A 460 -10.25 5.91 22.02
CA SER A 460 -9.84 4.82 21.14
C SER A 460 -11.00 4.13 20.46
N VAL A 461 -10.73 3.54 19.31
CA VAL A 461 -11.58 2.58 18.62
C VAL A 461 -10.84 1.26 18.47
N THR A 462 -11.51 0.16 18.75
CA THR A 462 -10.99 -1.19 18.56
C THR A 462 -11.68 -1.83 17.37
N ILE A 463 -10.90 -2.38 16.48
CA ILE A 463 -11.27 -2.80 15.14
C ILE A 463 -10.84 -4.25 14.95
N ASP A 464 -11.56 -4.97 14.11
CA ASP A 464 -11.23 -6.30 13.67
C ASP A 464 -11.56 -6.44 12.17
N ASN A 465 -11.02 -7.48 11.53
CA ASN A 465 -11.38 -7.88 10.17
C ASN A 465 -11.38 -6.74 9.13
N ALA A 466 -10.24 -6.12 8.90
CA ALA A 466 -10.09 -5.14 7.82
C ALA A 466 -10.04 -5.84 6.45
N HIS A 467 -11.03 -5.57 5.60
CA HIS A 467 -11.14 -6.16 4.27
C HIS A 467 -11.10 -5.10 3.16
N ALA A 468 -10.55 -5.50 2.02
CA ALA A 468 -10.72 -4.77 0.77
C ALA A 468 -11.01 -5.73 -0.38
N SER A 469 -11.94 -5.38 -1.24
CA SER A 469 -12.19 -6.11 -2.48
C SER A 469 -12.27 -5.14 -3.67
N VAL A 470 -11.94 -5.67 -4.83
CA VAL A 470 -12.12 -4.96 -6.10
C VAL A 470 -12.91 -5.88 -7.01
N SER A 471 -14.00 -5.41 -7.57
CA SER A 471 -14.86 -6.15 -8.49
C SER A 471 -15.21 -5.29 -9.71
N GLY A 472 -15.57 -5.93 -10.81
CA GLY A 472 -15.82 -5.25 -12.07
C GLY A 472 -14.64 -5.34 -13.04
N ALA A 473 -14.81 -4.93 -14.27
CA ALA A 473 -13.78 -4.90 -15.30
C ALA A 473 -13.58 -3.49 -15.81
N SER A 474 -12.37 -3.02 -15.75
CA SER A 474 -11.96 -1.90 -16.60
C SER A 474 -11.49 -2.45 -17.95
N ASP A 475 -12.06 -1.95 -19.03
CA ASP A 475 -11.54 -2.17 -20.39
C ASP A 475 -10.30 -1.29 -20.67
N LYS A 476 -9.92 -0.44 -19.71
CA LYS A 476 -8.73 0.42 -19.80
C LYS A 476 -7.49 -0.37 -19.36
N ASN A 477 -6.40 -0.12 -20.07
CA ASN A 477 -5.07 -0.54 -19.64
C ASN A 477 -4.81 0.02 -18.22
N GLN A 478 -4.52 -0.85 -17.26
CA GLN A 478 -4.25 -0.46 -15.89
C GLN A 478 -2.81 0.01 -15.74
N LEU A 479 -2.53 0.79 -14.70
CA LEU A 479 -1.17 1.14 -14.34
C LEU A 479 -0.45 -0.08 -13.75
N PRO A 480 0.80 -0.35 -14.14
CA PRO A 480 1.58 -1.37 -13.48
C PRO A 480 1.76 -1.04 -11.99
N VAL A 481 1.69 -2.06 -11.14
CA VAL A 481 1.74 -1.93 -9.68
C VAL A 481 3.08 -2.40 -9.14
N ILE A 482 3.77 -1.52 -8.40
CA ILE A 482 4.98 -1.86 -7.64
C ILE A 482 4.59 -2.25 -6.21
N SER A 483 4.86 -3.49 -5.79
CA SER A 483 4.50 -4.04 -4.48
C SER A 483 5.65 -4.79 -3.82
N GLY A 484 5.51 -5.16 -2.54
CA GLY A 484 6.48 -5.97 -1.81
C GLY A 484 7.88 -5.37 -1.75
N VAL A 485 7.98 -4.04 -1.67
CA VAL A 485 9.28 -3.33 -1.69
C VAL A 485 10.06 -3.61 -0.41
N THR A 486 11.28 -4.10 -0.58
CA THR A 486 12.23 -4.29 0.51
C THR A 486 13.55 -3.60 0.12
N PRO A 487 14.22 -2.89 1.05
CA PRO A 487 13.81 -2.63 2.43
C PRO A 487 12.57 -1.74 2.50
N ALA A 488 11.93 -1.67 3.66
CA ALA A 488 10.89 -0.67 3.90
C ALA A 488 11.50 0.73 3.71
N THR A 489 10.70 1.68 3.23
CA THR A 489 11.19 3.06 3.09
C THR A 489 11.61 3.61 4.45
N ASN A 490 12.60 4.49 4.46
CA ASN A 490 13.19 5.11 5.64
C ASN A 490 13.92 4.18 6.62
N SER A 491 14.17 2.91 6.26
CA SER A 491 14.93 1.95 7.09
C SER A 491 16.35 2.45 7.35
N PRO A 492 16.76 2.61 8.62
CA PRO A 492 18.11 3.04 8.97
C PRO A 492 19.06 1.86 9.19
N PHE A 493 20.37 2.11 9.10
CA PHE A 493 21.47 1.20 9.48
C PHE A 493 21.44 -0.19 8.83
N LEU A 494 21.00 -0.28 7.59
CA LEU A 494 20.89 -1.56 6.88
C LEU A 494 22.28 -2.15 6.55
N PRO A 495 22.47 -3.48 6.64
CA PRO A 495 23.69 -4.13 6.21
C PRO A 495 23.85 -4.04 4.69
N THR A 496 25.08 -3.97 4.20
CA THR A 496 25.38 -3.92 2.75
C THR A 496 24.99 -5.18 1.97
N SER A 497 24.65 -6.25 2.67
CA SER A 497 24.08 -7.47 2.08
C SER A 497 22.61 -7.33 1.71
N THR A 498 21.92 -6.29 2.20
CA THR A 498 20.54 -5.96 1.84
C THR A 498 20.43 -5.76 0.33
N LYS A 499 19.34 -6.25 -0.23
CA LYS A 499 18.98 -6.02 -1.64
C LYS A 499 17.73 -5.17 -1.69
N ILE A 500 17.63 -4.30 -2.66
CA ILE A 500 16.36 -3.74 -3.05
C ILE A 500 15.62 -4.85 -3.79
N THR A 501 14.46 -5.25 -3.30
CA THR A 501 13.58 -6.22 -3.97
C THR A 501 12.17 -5.66 -4.04
N PHE A 502 11.47 -5.98 -5.11
CA PHE A 502 10.06 -5.64 -5.28
C PHE A 502 9.43 -6.54 -6.35
N VAL A 503 8.13 -6.56 -6.37
CA VAL A 503 7.34 -7.23 -7.40
C VAL A 503 6.64 -6.17 -8.24
N VAL A 504 6.58 -6.41 -9.52
CA VAL A 504 5.78 -5.61 -10.45
C VAL A 504 4.74 -6.49 -11.08
N SER A 505 3.48 -6.10 -11.04
CA SER A 505 2.36 -6.81 -11.68
C SER A 505 1.54 -5.86 -12.55
N ASP A 506 0.92 -6.42 -13.60
CA ASP A 506 0.13 -5.66 -14.56
C ASP A 506 -0.83 -6.57 -15.33
N ASP A 507 -1.94 -6.02 -15.85
CA ASP A 507 -2.84 -6.68 -16.80
C ASP A 507 -2.22 -6.81 -18.19
N GLN A 508 -1.27 -5.93 -18.54
CA GLN A 508 -0.48 -5.97 -19.76
C GLN A 508 0.92 -6.57 -19.52
N ALA A 509 1.61 -6.89 -20.61
CA ALA A 509 2.96 -7.45 -20.53
C ALA A 509 3.97 -6.40 -20.06
N ILE A 510 4.78 -6.75 -19.06
CA ILE A 510 5.88 -5.95 -18.57
C ILE A 510 7.19 -6.51 -19.14
N GLU A 511 7.81 -5.77 -20.05
CA GLU A 511 9.11 -6.16 -20.58
C GLU A 511 10.22 -5.92 -19.54
N PRO A 512 11.17 -6.87 -19.37
CA PRO A 512 12.26 -6.69 -18.39
C PRO A 512 13.09 -5.42 -18.61
N GLY A 513 13.12 -4.90 -19.84
CA GLY A 513 13.80 -3.65 -20.20
C GLY A 513 13.04 -2.39 -19.81
N ALA A 514 11.75 -2.50 -19.51
CA ALA A 514 10.89 -1.40 -19.05
C ALA A 514 11.00 -1.15 -17.53
N ILE A 515 11.69 -2.05 -16.81
CA ILE A 515 11.93 -1.92 -15.38
C ILE A 515 13.31 -1.30 -15.13
N SER A 516 13.37 -0.33 -14.23
CA SER A 516 14.62 0.27 -13.82
C SER A 516 14.60 0.75 -12.37
N VAL A 517 15.79 0.78 -11.76
CA VAL A 517 16.03 1.38 -10.45
C VAL A 517 17.08 2.47 -10.61
N THR A 518 16.71 3.70 -10.27
CA THR A 518 17.68 4.79 -10.19
C THR A 518 18.13 4.96 -8.74
N LEU A 519 19.35 4.56 -8.42
CA LEU A 519 19.91 4.60 -7.08
C LEU A 519 20.96 5.71 -6.98
N ASN A 520 20.70 6.73 -6.16
CA ASN A 520 21.55 7.93 -6.04
C ASN A 520 21.98 8.48 -7.41
N GLY A 521 21.00 8.65 -8.33
CA GLY A 521 21.21 9.17 -9.67
C GLY A 521 21.80 8.17 -10.69
N THR A 522 22.19 6.97 -10.28
CA THR A 522 22.69 5.93 -11.19
C THR A 522 21.55 4.99 -11.59
N LYS A 523 21.22 4.95 -12.88
CA LYS A 523 20.16 4.07 -13.41
C LYS A 523 20.68 2.64 -13.61
N TYR A 524 20.00 1.69 -12.99
CA TYR A 524 20.20 0.24 -13.15
C TYR A 524 19.08 -0.37 -13.99
N THR A 525 19.44 -1.27 -14.88
CA THR A 525 18.57 -2.05 -15.74
C THR A 525 19.09 -3.48 -15.83
N THR A 526 18.40 -4.36 -16.53
CA THR A 526 18.88 -5.71 -16.80
C THR A 526 20.25 -5.77 -17.48
N ALA A 527 20.65 -4.69 -18.17
CA ALA A 527 21.97 -4.60 -18.83
C ALA A 527 23.12 -4.31 -17.85
N ASN A 528 22.87 -3.78 -16.66
CA ASN A 528 23.92 -3.33 -15.76
C ASN A 528 23.68 -3.63 -14.27
N GLY A 529 22.99 -4.72 -13.95
CA GLY A 529 22.96 -5.25 -12.58
C GLY A 529 21.60 -5.47 -11.97
N LEU A 530 20.50 -5.02 -12.60
CA LEU A 530 19.14 -5.35 -12.16
C LEU A 530 18.82 -6.79 -12.57
N ALA A 531 18.44 -7.62 -11.62
CA ALA A 531 17.93 -8.96 -11.91
C ALA A 531 16.39 -8.89 -11.97
N VAL A 532 15.81 -9.43 -13.03
CA VAL A 532 14.37 -9.50 -13.27
C VAL A 532 14.01 -10.94 -13.62
N ALA A 533 13.05 -11.51 -12.90
CA ALA A 533 12.54 -12.88 -13.07
C ALA A 533 11.01 -12.84 -13.13
N GLY A 534 10.37 -14.01 -13.21
CA GLY A 534 8.90 -14.14 -13.22
C GLY A 534 8.29 -14.16 -14.63
N THR A 535 6.98 -14.00 -14.71
CA THR A 535 6.20 -13.97 -15.96
C THR A 535 6.17 -12.57 -16.57
N ASP A 536 5.59 -12.42 -17.76
CA ASP A 536 5.39 -11.12 -18.40
C ASP A 536 4.39 -10.22 -17.66
N LYS A 537 3.47 -10.78 -16.89
CA LYS A 537 2.47 -10.05 -16.09
C LYS A 537 2.84 -9.90 -14.60
N ALA A 538 3.90 -10.61 -14.15
CA ALA A 538 4.38 -10.53 -12.78
C ALA A 538 5.88 -10.72 -12.72
N ARG A 539 6.64 -9.65 -12.45
CA ARG A 539 8.09 -9.64 -12.41
C ARG A 539 8.61 -9.49 -10.99
N GLU A 540 9.51 -10.39 -10.61
CA GLU A 540 10.32 -10.26 -9.40
C GLU A 540 11.60 -9.51 -9.75
N VAL A 541 11.88 -8.43 -9.04
CA VAL A 541 13.01 -7.55 -9.30
C VAL A 541 13.96 -7.54 -8.11
N SER A 542 15.27 -7.60 -8.36
CA SER A 542 16.25 -7.45 -7.30
C SER A 542 17.49 -6.69 -7.75
N LEU A 543 17.98 -5.79 -6.89
CA LEU A 543 19.23 -5.04 -7.04
C LEU A 543 20.05 -5.18 -5.76
N GLY A 544 21.25 -5.72 -5.86
CA GLY A 544 22.23 -5.79 -4.77
C GLY A 544 23.44 -4.91 -5.02
N GLY A 545 24.45 -5.06 -4.15
CA GLY A 545 25.72 -4.35 -4.31
C GLY A 545 25.75 -2.97 -3.64
N LEU A 546 24.94 -2.78 -2.61
CA LEU A 546 24.95 -1.59 -1.77
C LEU A 546 26.34 -1.38 -1.15
N GLN A 547 26.74 -0.13 -1.04
CA GLN A 547 28.01 0.26 -0.41
C GLN A 547 27.74 0.70 1.04
N ALA A 548 28.71 0.49 1.93
CA ALA A 548 28.62 0.90 3.31
C ALA A 548 28.67 2.43 3.47
N ASN A 549 28.01 2.91 4.49
CA ASN A 549 28.03 4.32 4.91
C ASN A 549 27.48 5.30 3.86
N LEU A 550 26.43 4.89 3.18
CA LEU A 550 25.71 5.75 2.23
C LEU A 550 24.27 5.95 2.64
N ASN A 551 23.78 7.15 2.41
CA ASN A 551 22.37 7.49 2.39
C ASN A 551 21.84 7.26 0.96
N TYR A 552 20.75 6.51 0.83
CA TYR A 552 20.21 6.10 -0.45
C TYR A 552 18.84 6.71 -0.71
N HIS A 553 18.69 7.21 -1.93
CA HIS A 553 17.41 7.47 -2.57
C HIS A 553 17.33 6.61 -3.83
N ALA A 554 16.41 5.68 -3.84
CA ALA A 554 16.11 4.85 -5.00
C ALA A 554 14.76 5.25 -5.59
N VAL A 555 14.72 5.34 -6.93
CA VAL A 555 13.49 5.53 -7.67
C VAL A 555 13.24 4.26 -8.48
N LEU A 556 12.21 3.52 -8.09
CA LEU A 556 11.73 2.34 -8.79
C LEU A 556 10.82 2.83 -9.93
N THR A 557 10.98 2.31 -11.13
CA THR A 557 10.17 2.71 -12.29
C THR A 557 9.85 1.47 -13.10
N VAL A 558 8.60 1.35 -13.51
CA VAL A 558 8.11 0.32 -14.42
C VAL A 558 7.22 0.96 -15.48
N ALA A 559 7.19 0.36 -16.66
CA ALA A 559 6.17 0.65 -17.67
C ALA A 559 5.70 -0.67 -18.30
N ASP A 560 4.44 -0.70 -18.69
CA ASP A 560 3.84 -1.82 -19.41
C ASP A 560 4.11 -1.75 -20.93
N SER A 561 3.54 -2.67 -21.69
CA SER A 561 3.69 -2.71 -23.15
C SER A 561 2.88 -1.65 -23.90
N GLU A 562 1.91 -1.02 -23.26
CA GLU A 562 1.06 0.04 -23.85
C GLU A 562 1.51 1.44 -23.45
N GLY A 563 2.43 1.56 -22.48
CA GLY A 563 3.11 2.79 -22.13
C GLY A 563 2.65 3.43 -20.82
N GLU A 564 1.72 2.80 -20.10
CA GLU A 564 1.37 3.21 -18.74
C GLU A 564 2.54 2.89 -17.79
N SER A 565 2.72 3.70 -16.76
CA SER A 565 3.89 3.57 -15.91
C SER A 565 3.62 3.94 -14.45
N ASP A 566 4.27 3.21 -13.53
CA ASP A 566 4.31 3.53 -12.11
C ASP A 566 5.73 3.86 -11.66
N LYS A 567 5.80 4.67 -10.61
CA LYS A 567 7.05 5.15 -10.03
C LYS A 567 6.93 5.24 -8.52
N ARG A 568 7.89 4.63 -7.80
CA ARG A 568 7.95 4.67 -6.34
C ARG A 568 9.31 5.13 -5.86
N ASP A 569 9.30 6.09 -4.92
CA ASP A 569 10.51 6.54 -4.22
C ASP A 569 10.76 5.66 -2.99
N LEU A 570 12.02 5.36 -2.72
CA LEU A 570 12.48 4.53 -1.62
C LEU A 570 13.71 5.17 -0.98
N TYR A 571 13.63 5.47 0.31
CA TYR A 571 14.71 6.07 1.09
C TYR A 571 15.21 5.06 2.13
N PHE A 572 16.52 4.96 2.30
CA PHE A 572 17.13 4.10 3.33
C PHE A 572 18.62 4.43 3.45
N ASP A 573 19.30 3.90 4.45
CA ASP A 573 20.73 4.04 4.57
C ASP A 573 21.43 2.72 4.89
N THR A 574 22.76 2.74 4.73
CA THR A 574 23.67 1.64 5.10
C THR A 574 24.74 2.14 6.06
N PHE A 575 24.39 3.09 6.92
CA PHE A 575 25.31 3.56 7.93
C PHE A 575 25.72 2.41 8.84
N SER A 576 26.98 2.42 9.28
CA SER A 576 27.46 1.41 10.21
C SER A 576 26.82 1.63 11.58
N GLU A 577 26.45 0.55 12.27
CA GLU A 577 26.04 0.61 13.69
C GLU A 577 27.14 1.23 14.59
N ASP A 578 28.40 1.22 14.16
CA ASP A 578 29.52 1.90 14.82
C ASP A 578 29.60 3.41 14.49
N ALA A 579 28.67 3.95 13.70
CA ALA A 579 28.61 5.39 13.43
C ALA A 579 28.40 6.16 14.75
N PHE A 580 29.00 7.34 14.84
CA PHE A 580 28.81 8.17 16.01
C PHE A 580 27.45 8.87 15.91
N VAL A 581 26.54 8.52 16.82
CA VAL A 581 25.16 9.04 16.85
C VAL A 581 24.98 9.90 18.09
N ILE A 582 24.29 11.02 17.93
CA ILE A 582 23.83 11.89 19.02
C ILE A 582 22.31 11.98 18.87
N GLU A 583 21.57 11.51 19.86
CA GLU A 583 20.12 11.67 19.91
C GLU A 583 19.80 13.16 20.08
N SER A 584 18.79 13.65 19.40
CA SER A 584 18.49 15.08 19.41
C SER A 584 18.04 15.57 20.80
N GLU A 585 17.34 14.73 21.55
CA GLU A 585 16.90 15.00 22.92
C GLU A 585 18.06 14.95 23.94
N ASP A 586 19.22 14.40 23.56
CA ASP A 586 20.41 14.30 24.43
C ASP A 586 21.30 15.54 24.34
N TYR A 587 20.70 16.74 24.34
CA TYR A 587 21.46 18.00 24.37
C TYR A 587 22.04 18.27 25.77
N ASN A 588 22.98 19.20 25.86
CA ASN A 588 23.70 19.53 27.08
C ASN A 588 22.78 19.85 28.29
N PHE A 589 23.32 19.76 29.50
CA PHE A 589 22.67 20.09 30.78
C PHE A 589 23.68 20.71 31.74
N ASP A 590 23.20 21.26 32.83
CA ASP A 590 23.98 21.77 33.95
C ASP A 590 25.25 22.57 33.52
N TYR A 591 25.05 23.66 32.70
CA TYR A 591 26.11 24.55 32.23
C TYR A 591 27.13 23.86 31.29
N GLY A 592 26.68 23.12 30.31
CA GLY A 592 27.51 22.51 29.26
C GLY A 592 28.04 21.11 29.62
N GLU A 593 27.52 20.50 30.68
CA GLU A 593 27.83 19.11 31.01
C GLU A 593 27.18 18.16 29.99
N PHE A 594 27.73 16.96 29.91
CA PHE A 594 27.27 15.96 28.95
C PHE A 594 27.60 14.52 29.36
N ILE A 595 26.81 13.56 28.86
CA ILE A 595 27.04 12.12 28.97
C ILE A 595 27.57 11.62 27.63
N GLN A 596 28.76 10.99 27.63
CA GLN A 596 29.44 10.56 26.41
C GLN A 596 28.74 9.37 25.72
N ASN A 597 28.31 8.40 26.50
CA ASN A 597 27.63 7.18 26.05
C ASN A 597 26.41 6.96 26.94
N PRO A 598 25.30 7.65 26.67
CA PRO A 598 24.09 7.48 27.45
C PRO A 598 23.52 6.06 27.28
N VAL A 599 22.87 5.57 28.32
CA VAL A 599 22.15 4.30 28.27
C VAL A 599 20.70 4.54 27.84
N VAL A 600 20.19 3.62 27.07
CA VAL A 600 18.77 3.56 26.74
C VAL A 600 18.04 2.89 27.89
N ILE A 601 17.04 3.56 28.46
CA ILE A 601 16.27 3.06 29.61
C ILE A 601 14.79 3.34 29.39
N SER A 602 13.93 2.64 30.12
CA SER A 602 12.51 2.98 30.20
C SER A 602 12.35 4.38 30.82
N GLU A 603 11.45 5.18 30.27
CA GLU A 603 11.15 6.50 30.83
C GLU A 603 10.59 6.42 32.25
N LEU A 604 9.84 5.37 32.54
CA LEU A 604 9.27 5.13 33.85
C LEU A 604 9.96 3.92 34.53
N ASP A 605 10.12 3.98 35.85
CA ASP A 605 10.58 2.86 36.65
C ASP A 605 9.43 1.86 36.95
N GLU A 606 9.71 0.84 37.74
CA GLU A 606 8.74 -0.20 38.15
C GLU A 606 7.53 0.35 38.91
N ASP A 607 7.67 1.53 39.53
CA ASP A 607 6.63 2.22 40.29
C ASP A 607 5.84 3.22 39.47
N GLY A 608 6.18 3.41 38.18
CA GLY A 608 5.55 4.34 37.25
C GLY A 608 6.02 5.81 37.42
N GLU A 609 7.15 6.03 38.08
CA GLU A 609 7.78 7.34 38.23
C GLU A 609 8.91 7.49 37.20
N ILE A 610 9.32 8.75 36.91
CA ILE A 610 10.42 9.03 35.96
C ILE A 610 11.69 8.29 36.44
N ASN A 611 12.30 7.56 35.52
CA ASN A 611 13.49 6.75 35.78
C ASN A 611 14.76 7.63 35.81
N TRP A 612 15.18 8.02 37.01
CA TRP A 612 16.37 8.84 37.23
C TRP A 612 17.65 7.97 37.15
N SER A 613 18.26 7.87 35.99
CA SER A 613 19.52 7.17 35.78
C SER A 613 20.70 8.16 35.64
N GLU A 614 21.76 7.97 36.40
CA GLU A 614 23.00 8.82 36.29
C GLU A 614 23.68 8.72 34.89
N ASN A 615 23.34 7.72 34.07
CA ASN A 615 23.93 7.52 32.75
C ASN A 615 22.94 7.77 31.59
N SER A 616 21.85 8.46 31.86
CA SER A 616 20.83 8.83 30.87
C SER A 616 20.57 10.33 30.96
N TYR A 617 20.17 10.91 29.83
CA TYR A 617 19.74 12.32 29.81
C TYR A 617 18.31 12.52 30.29
N ILE A 618 17.57 11.44 30.56
CA ILE A 618 16.21 11.55 31.06
C ILE A 618 16.20 12.32 32.36
N ALA A 619 15.27 13.25 32.48
CA ALA A 619 15.10 14.14 33.62
C ALA A 619 16.33 15.02 33.97
N MET A 620 17.35 15.10 33.12
CA MET A 620 18.41 16.10 33.27
C MET A 620 17.84 17.48 32.95
N GLU A 621 18.30 18.50 33.68
CA GLU A 621 17.85 19.86 33.52
C GLU A 621 18.91 20.71 32.80
N GLY A 622 18.52 21.30 31.65
CA GLY A 622 19.32 22.23 30.87
C GLY A 622 19.15 23.67 31.35
N ASN A 623 20.12 24.51 31.06
CA ASN A 623 20.08 25.93 31.37
C ASN A 623 19.72 26.72 30.11
N LEU A 624 18.62 27.49 30.21
CA LEU A 624 18.19 28.40 29.15
C LEU A 624 19.32 29.39 28.80
N LEU A 625 19.53 29.64 27.49
CA LEU A 625 20.61 30.45 26.91
C LEU A 625 22.03 29.85 27.02
N ILE A 626 22.22 28.73 27.68
CA ILE A 626 23.52 28.07 27.83
C ILE A 626 23.50 26.70 27.14
N ASP A 627 22.57 25.83 27.54
CA ASP A 627 22.44 24.47 27.00
C ASP A 627 21.47 24.41 25.83
N TYR A 628 20.45 25.27 25.87
CA TYR A 628 19.45 25.43 24.84
C TYR A 628 18.87 26.85 24.83
N PHE A 629 18.13 27.19 23.79
CA PHE A 629 17.29 28.37 23.67
C PHE A 629 15.94 27.99 23.07
N ASP A 630 14.89 28.41 23.74
CA ASP A 630 13.50 28.22 23.41
C ASP A 630 12.77 29.57 23.64
N ASN A 631 11.93 29.98 22.69
CA ASN A 631 11.25 31.28 22.70
C ASN A 631 9.98 31.26 23.57
N ASP A 632 9.31 30.13 23.64
CA ASP A 632 8.09 30.00 24.41
C ASP A 632 8.30 29.13 25.66
N VAL A 633 8.52 29.76 26.73
CA VAL A 633 8.82 29.15 28.05
C VAL A 633 7.56 28.55 28.68
N GLY A 634 6.72 27.88 27.89
CA GLY A 634 5.48 27.27 28.38
C GLY A 634 5.70 25.80 28.77
N LEU A 635 6.29 25.56 29.92
CA LEU A 635 6.45 24.19 30.44
C LEU A 635 5.10 23.49 30.56
N ASN A 636 4.86 22.51 29.68
CA ASN A 636 3.82 21.53 29.89
C ASN A 636 4.45 20.21 30.35
N PRO A 637 4.57 19.95 31.66
CA PRO A 637 5.25 18.75 32.18
C PRO A 637 4.68 17.43 31.65
N ALA A 638 3.45 17.43 31.21
CA ALA A 638 2.80 16.23 30.72
C ALA A 638 3.27 15.84 29.31
N THR A 639 3.81 16.80 28.54
CA THR A 639 4.30 16.56 27.16
C THR A 639 5.82 16.34 27.09
N HIS A 640 6.56 16.70 28.13
CA HIS A 640 8.02 16.70 28.18
C HIS A 640 8.57 15.53 29.02
N ARG A 641 8.20 14.31 28.72
CA ARG A 641 8.56 13.16 29.60
C ARG A 641 10.06 12.88 29.64
N TYR A 642 10.80 13.04 28.54
CA TYR A 642 12.24 12.79 28.50
C TYR A 642 13.04 13.89 29.23
N ARG A 643 12.73 15.15 28.99
CA ARG A 643 13.36 16.34 29.63
C ARG A 643 12.28 17.21 30.30
N PRO A 644 11.65 16.75 31.39
CA PRO A 644 10.39 17.32 31.89
C PRO A 644 10.53 18.71 32.52
N TYR A 645 11.75 19.20 32.69
CA TYR A 645 12.03 20.47 33.32
C TYR A 645 12.56 21.54 32.35
N ASP A 646 12.82 21.16 31.09
CA ASP A 646 13.33 22.05 30.08
C ASP A 646 12.20 22.67 29.24
N GLY A 647 12.45 23.78 28.53
CA GLY A 647 11.48 24.42 27.64
C GLY A 647 11.29 23.59 26.35
N VAL A 648 12.35 22.94 25.89
CA VAL A 648 12.34 22.23 24.61
C VAL A 648 11.44 21.00 24.69
N THR A 649 10.42 20.94 23.82
CA THR A 649 9.48 19.82 23.75
C THR A 649 10.15 18.56 23.23
N THR A 650 9.91 17.44 23.92
CA THR A 650 10.32 16.10 23.47
C THR A 650 9.10 15.19 23.32
N ALA A 651 9.08 14.36 22.28
CA ALA A 651 8.01 13.42 22.04
C ALA A 651 8.57 12.09 21.48
N PRO A 652 7.86 10.96 21.60
CA PRO A 652 8.24 9.75 20.89
C PRO A 652 8.42 10.03 19.41
N ALA A 653 9.53 9.55 18.84
CA ALA A 653 9.93 9.87 17.47
C ALA A 653 8.91 9.34 16.46
N LEU A 654 8.36 8.14 16.70
CA LEU A 654 7.55 7.37 15.74
C LEU A 654 8.34 7.03 14.46
N ASP A 655 9.66 7.00 14.57
CA ASP A 655 10.58 6.54 13.52
C ASP A 655 10.67 5.02 13.51
N MET A 656 11.31 4.46 12.49
CA MET A 656 11.64 3.03 12.44
C MET A 656 12.44 2.62 13.67
N GLU A 657 11.98 1.59 14.38
CA GLU A 657 12.62 1.13 15.61
C GLU A 657 14.07 0.71 15.36
N ARG A 658 15.01 1.33 16.09
CA ARG A 658 16.43 0.97 16.02
C ARG A 658 16.76 -0.14 17.01
N ALA A 659 17.71 -1.03 16.61
CA ALA A 659 18.08 -2.21 17.39
C ALA A 659 18.36 -1.92 18.88
N LYS A 660 18.97 -0.78 19.22
CA LYS A 660 19.28 -0.41 20.60
C LYS A 660 18.04 -0.22 21.51
N TYR A 661 16.93 0.25 20.94
CA TYR A 661 15.66 0.41 21.66
C TYR A 661 14.94 -0.94 21.78
N ALA A 662 14.87 -1.71 20.68
CA ALA A 662 14.32 -3.07 20.72
C ALA A 662 15.06 -3.99 21.72
N GLU A 663 16.40 -3.94 21.77
CA GLU A 663 17.21 -4.68 22.71
C GLU A 663 16.99 -4.27 24.17
N ALA A 664 16.67 -3.00 24.42
CA ALA A 664 16.32 -2.50 25.74
C ALA A 664 14.89 -2.88 26.17
N GLY A 665 14.07 -3.38 25.24
CA GLY A 665 12.72 -3.91 25.48
C GLY A 665 11.60 -3.20 24.71
N GLY A 666 11.90 -2.14 23.96
CA GLY A 666 10.96 -1.43 23.11
C GLY A 666 9.75 -0.86 23.86
N GLY A 667 8.72 -0.51 23.10
CA GLY A 667 7.47 0.05 23.63
C GLY A 667 6.79 -0.81 24.67
N THR A 668 6.92 -2.16 24.61
CA THR A 668 6.37 -3.08 25.61
C THR A 668 6.93 -2.91 27.01
N LYS A 669 8.10 -2.26 27.13
CA LYS A 669 8.72 -1.90 28.42
C LYS A 669 8.82 -0.39 28.64
N GLY A 670 8.11 0.41 27.87
CA GLY A 670 8.17 1.87 27.95
C GLY A 670 9.52 2.43 27.54
N VAL A 671 10.24 1.77 26.64
CA VAL A 671 11.50 2.25 26.06
C VAL A 671 11.19 2.86 24.70
N TYR A 672 11.25 4.17 24.59
CA TYR A 672 10.92 4.88 23.38
C TYR A 672 12.15 5.57 22.79
N ASP A 673 12.16 5.69 21.47
CA ASP A 673 13.01 6.60 20.72
C ASP A 673 12.34 7.98 20.77
N PHE A 674 12.97 8.97 21.38
CA PHE A 674 12.44 10.32 21.49
C PHE A 674 12.99 11.22 20.38
N ALA A 675 12.32 12.33 20.15
CA ALA A 675 12.74 13.35 19.21
C ALA A 675 12.46 14.74 19.80
N LEU A 676 13.21 15.72 19.37
CA LEU A 676 12.83 17.12 19.59
C LEU A 676 11.65 17.46 18.69
N TYR A 677 10.72 18.24 19.18
CA TYR A 677 9.46 18.59 18.57
C TYR A 677 9.13 20.07 18.83
N GLU A 678 8.39 20.70 17.94
CA GLU A 678 7.94 22.09 18.09
C GLU A 678 9.07 23.13 18.25
N LEU A 679 10.23 22.92 17.59
CA LEU A 679 11.28 23.93 17.58
C LEU A 679 10.96 25.07 16.61
N GLU A 680 10.99 26.31 17.07
CA GLU A 680 10.72 27.53 16.32
C GLU A 680 11.97 28.14 15.64
N ASP A 681 11.75 29.16 14.79
CA ASP A 681 12.85 29.86 14.14
C ASP A 681 13.76 30.57 15.16
N GLY A 682 15.04 30.23 15.12
CA GLY A 682 16.07 30.76 15.98
C GLY A 682 16.32 29.97 17.25
N GLU A 683 15.50 28.98 17.56
CA GLU A 683 15.72 28.07 18.68
C GLU A 683 16.90 27.16 18.43
N TRP A 684 17.59 26.77 19.49
CA TRP A 684 18.78 25.95 19.36
C TRP A 684 19.03 25.05 20.57
N VAL A 685 19.79 23.99 20.33
CA VAL A 685 20.31 23.07 21.34
C VAL A 685 21.80 22.82 21.14
N ASN A 686 22.54 22.66 22.24
CA ASN A 686 23.99 22.38 22.24
C ASN A 686 24.30 20.92 22.55
N TYR A 687 25.25 20.36 21.81
CA TYR A 687 25.73 19.01 21.96
C TYR A 687 27.25 18.98 22.21
N THR A 688 27.69 18.70 23.42
CA THR A 688 29.11 18.50 23.74
C THR A 688 29.42 17.00 23.77
N ARG A 689 30.43 16.58 22.99
CA ARG A 689 30.88 15.19 22.94
C ARG A 689 32.39 15.11 22.74
N ASN A 690 33.00 13.98 23.13
CA ASN A 690 34.36 13.65 22.76
C ASN A 690 34.38 12.89 21.42
N PHE A 691 34.57 13.64 20.34
CA PHE A 691 34.57 13.04 19.00
C PHE A 691 35.86 12.25 18.74
N PRO A 692 35.76 11.01 18.24
CA PRO A 692 36.93 10.34 17.67
C PRO A 692 37.52 11.18 16.54
N LYS A 693 38.86 11.26 16.46
CA LYS A 693 39.50 11.98 15.36
C LYS A 693 39.12 11.42 14.00
N GLY A 694 38.55 12.26 13.12
CA GLY A 694 38.13 11.84 11.77
C GLY A 694 37.60 12.97 10.92
N ASP A 695 37.44 12.65 9.66
CA ASP A 695 36.62 13.41 8.71
C ASP A 695 35.23 12.76 8.67
N TYR A 696 34.15 13.55 8.69
CA TYR A 696 32.78 13.07 8.83
C TYR A 696 31.87 13.74 7.81
N LEU A 697 30.96 12.94 7.21
CA LEU A 697 29.69 13.43 6.68
C LEU A 697 28.67 13.37 7.82
N VAL A 698 27.84 14.39 7.94
CA VAL A 698 26.86 14.51 9.01
C VAL A 698 25.46 14.55 8.41
N TYR A 699 24.55 13.83 9.01
CA TYR A 699 23.14 13.82 8.63
C TYR A 699 22.29 14.10 9.86
N LEU A 700 21.21 14.85 9.66
CA LEU A 700 20.13 15.04 10.61
C LEU A 700 18.95 14.16 10.20
N ARG A 701 18.52 13.27 11.08
CA ARG A 701 17.33 12.45 10.90
C ARG A 701 16.12 13.24 11.35
N GLN A 702 15.21 13.58 10.42
CA GLN A 702 14.04 14.41 10.71
C GLN A 702 12.83 14.04 9.87
N ALA A 703 11.63 14.40 10.35
CA ALA A 703 10.37 14.34 9.64
C ALA A 703 9.71 15.72 9.62
N LEU A 704 9.21 16.13 8.47
CA LEU A 704 8.51 17.40 8.23
C LEU A 704 7.06 17.10 7.91
N PHE A 705 6.16 17.26 8.88
CA PHE A 705 4.76 16.82 8.73
C PHE A 705 3.98 17.64 7.70
N THR A 706 4.06 18.96 7.81
CA THR A 706 3.29 19.89 6.98
C THR A 706 4.18 20.92 6.29
N LEU A 707 5.43 21.03 6.71
CA LEU A 707 6.40 21.95 6.12
C LEU A 707 6.89 21.42 4.77
N THR A 708 6.86 22.26 3.77
CA THR A 708 7.44 21.98 2.45
C THR A 708 8.96 22.02 2.47
N GLU A 709 9.56 22.81 3.36
CA GLU A 709 11.00 22.95 3.55
C GLU A 709 11.31 23.39 4.97
N SER A 710 12.33 22.81 5.58
CA SER A 710 12.92 23.25 6.84
C SER A 710 14.43 23.31 6.72
N THR A 711 15.03 24.32 7.33
CA THR A 711 16.50 24.42 7.44
C THR A 711 16.94 24.45 8.88
N ALA A 712 18.06 23.76 9.19
CA ALA A 712 18.73 23.84 10.47
C ALA A 712 20.23 24.08 10.24
N THR A 713 20.81 25.04 10.93
CA THR A 713 22.25 25.35 10.84
C THR A 713 23.01 24.56 11.89
N LEU A 714 24.07 23.86 11.47
CA LEU A 714 25.04 23.25 12.38
C LEU A 714 26.19 24.26 12.59
N GLU A 715 26.50 24.55 13.84
CA GLU A 715 27.51 25.54 14.24
C GLU A 715 28.50 24.91 15.21
N LEU A 716 29.75 25.41 15.20
CA LEU A 716 30.74 25.11 16.20
C LEU A 716 30.67 26.18 17.30
N VAL A 717 30.45 25.81 18.53
CA VAL A 717 30.55 26.73 19.67
C VAL A 717 32.04 26.98 19.96
N THR A 718 32.47 28.23 19.85
CA THR A 718 33.87 28.65 20.00
C THR A 718 34.14 29.42 21.29
N GLY A 719 33.08 29.88 21.98
CA GLY A 719 33.14 30.55 23.28
C GLY A 719 33.18 29.58 24.46
N ASP A 720 33.03 30.13 25.66
CA ASP A 720 32.84 29.32 26.86
C ASP A 720 31.47 28.69 26.84
N THR A 721 31.40 27.36 26.92
CA THR A 721 30.16 26.59 26.81
C THR A 721 29.29 26.67 28.06
N ALA A 722 29.80 27.27 29.15
CA ALA A 722 29.09 27.45 30.41
C ALA A 722 28.52 28.86 30.60
N GLU A 723 28.72 29.77 29.62
CA GLU A 723 28.30 31.17 29.70
C GLU A 723 27.16 31.44 28.70
N GLU A 724 26.32 32.45 28.96
CA GLU A 724 25.19 32.82 28.08
C GLU A 724 25.63 33.47 26.75
N ASP A 725 26.80 34.16 26.72
CA ASP A 725 27.27 34.90 25.55
C ASP A 725 28.16 34.06 24.61
N GLN A 726 27.77 32.83 24.34
CA GLN A 726 28.49 31.90 23.49
C GLN A 726 28.63 32.43 22.06
N THR A 727 29.86 32.32 21.52
CA THR A 727 30.11 32.60 20.11
C THR A 727 30.11 31.32 19.28
N THR A 728 29.60 31.41 18.05
CA THR A 728 29.49 30.26 17.14
C THR A 728 30.15 30.54 15.80
N GLU A 729 30.59 29.50 15.12
CA GLU A 729 31.01 29.52 13.71
C GLU A 729 30.15 28.54 12.92
N PRO A 730 29.49 28.97 11.81
CA PRO A 730 28.65 28.09 11.01
C PRO A 730 29.50 27.01 10.31
N LEU A 731 29.05 25.76 10.38
CA LEU A 731 29.69 24.62 9.76
C LEU A 731 28.97 24.19 8.48
N GLY A 732 27.67 24.40 8.40
CA GLY A 732 26.82 23.99 7.24
C GLY A 732 25.36 24.04 7.60
N THR A 733 24.53 23.66 6.64
CA THR A 733 23.06 23.68 6.75
C THR A 733 22.46 22.33 6.38
N PHE A 734 21.49 21.87 7.14
CA PHE A 734 20.58 20.79 6.79
C PHE A 734 19.38 21.42 6.09
N ILE A 735 19.11 21.03 4.83
CA ILE A 735 17.98 21.51 4.05
C ILE A 735 17.06 20.32 3.83
N GLY A 736 15.98 20.25 4.60
CA GLY A 736 14.96 19.23 4.51
C GLY A 736 13.85 19.64 3.56
N SER A 737 13.23 18.68 2.91
CA SER A 737 12.02 18.86 2.08
C SER A 737 10.88 18.07 2.70
N GLU A 738 9.65 18.38 2.29
CA GLU A 738 8.44 17.69 2.73
C GLU A 738 8.63 16.17 2.75
N SER A 739 8.36 15.57 3.88
CA SER A 739 8.48 14.11 4.09
C SER A 739 7.24 13.51 4.75
N GLY A 740 6.25 14.33 5.09
CA GLY A 740 5.14 13.90 5.91
C GLY A 740 5.63 13.36 7.25
N VAL A 741 5.09 12.25 7.69
CA VAL A 741 5.50 11.55 8.91
C VAL A 741 6.81 10.78 8.77
N ASP A 742 7.35 10.69 7.56
CA ASP A 742 8.53 9.88 7.23
C ASP A 742 9.82 10.54 7.70
N PHE A 743 10.57 9.87 8.55
CA PHE A 743 11.91 10.32 8.94
C PHE A 743 12.91 10.06 7.83
N ARG A 744 13.64 11.10 7.44
CA ARG A 744 14.70 11.04 6.41
C ARG A 744 16.02 11.59 6.93
N ASN A 745 17.12 11.02 6.42
CA ASN A 745 18.45 11.53 6.69
C ASN A 745 18.76 12.72 5.79
N VAL A 746 18.80 13.92 6.34
CA VAL A 746 19.12 15.16 5.64
C VAL A 746 20.62 15.43 5.76
N PRO A 747 21.38 15.51 4.66
CA PRO A 747 22.82 15.75 4.72
C PRO A 747 23.17 17.17 5.14
N LEU A 748 24.25 17.32 5.89
CA LEU A 748 24.88 18.63 6.10
C LEU A 748 25.54 19.10 4.80
N THR A 749 25.09 20.25 4.30
CA THR A 749 25.56 20.83 3.05
C THR A 749 26.08 22.24 3.24
N ASN A 750 26.72 22.81 2.20
CA ASN A 750 26.94 24.25 2.14
C ASN A 750 25.60 25.01 2.13
N GLU A 751 25.64 26.32 2.28
CA GLU A 751 24.44 27.16 2.45
C GLU A 751 23.41 27.03 1.30
N ASP A 752 23.86 26.72 0.08
CA ASP A 752 23.00 26.59 -1.09
C ASP A 752 22.53 25.12 -1.34
N GLY A 753 22.88 24.17 -0.47
CA GLY A 753 22.51 22.77 -0.58
C GLY A 753 23.23 21.96 -1.67
N SER A 754 24.16 22.59 -2.42
CA SER A 754 24.73 21.99 -3.63
C SER A 754 25.79 20.94 -3.37
N GLU A 755 26.54 21.04 -2.25
CA GLU A 755 27.64 20.13 -1.91
C GLU A 755 27.61 19.71 -0.43
N PRO A 756 27.87 18.43 -0.11
CA PRO A 756 27.99 17.98 1.26
C PRO A 756 29.23 18.54 1.93
N VAL A 757 29.11 18.92 3.19
CA VAL A 757 30.21 19.40 4.02
C VAL A 757 30.90 18.23 4.70
N ILE A 758 32.25 18.20 4.67
CA ILE A 758 33.07 17.25 5.39
C ILE A 758 33.63 17.90 6.62
N LEU A 759 33.16 17.53 7.81
CA LEU A 759 33.63 18.07 9.08
C LEU A 759 34.85 17.32 9.56
N LYS A 760 35.84 18.07 10.13
CA LYS A 760 37.01 17.54 10.81
C LYS A 760 36.82 17.67 12.31
N LEU A 761 36.50 16.60 12.96
CA LEU A 761 36.24 16.61 14.42
C LEU A 761 37.30 15.78 15.17
N SER A 762 37.60 16.19 16.39
CA SER A 762 38.46 15.48 17.32
C SER A 762 38.40 16.03 18.74
N GLY A 763 38.30 15.12 19.74
CA GLY A 763 38.29 15.53 21.16
C GLY A 763 37.00 16.20 21.59
N LYS A 764 37.02 16.90 22.73
CA LYS A 764 35.84 17.60 23.27
C LYS A 764 35.48 18.77 22.34
N THR A 765 34.27 18.68 21.77
CA THR A 765 33.74 19.68 20.85
C THR A 765 32.26 19.89 21.15
N THR A 766 31.83 21.12 21.16
CA THR A 766 30.41 21.51 21.31
C THR A 766 29.87 21.97 19.96
N LEU A 767 28.85 21.29 19.48
CA LEU A 767 28.11 21.66 18.29
C LEU A 767 26.74 22.22 18.70
N ARG A 768 26.26 23.19 17.94
CA ARG A 768 24.93 23.78 18.08
C ARG A 768 24.12 23.48 16.84
N VAL A 769 22.89 23.01 17.02
CA VAL A 769 21.89 22.97 15.96
C VAL A 769 20.91 24.08 16.18
N THR A 770 20.85 25.04 15.25
CA THR A 770 19.91 26.16 15.30
C THR A 770 18.86 26.00 14.22
N GLN A 771 17.60 25.98 14.62
CA GLN A 771 16.49 25.87 13.70
C GLN A 771 16.29 27.16 12.89
N ARG A 772 15.96 27.02 11.61
CA ARG A 772 15.56 28.08 10.70
C ARG A 772 14.35 27.60 9.90
N MET A 773 13.24 28.29 10.02
CA MET A 773 11.98 27.93 9.38
C MET A 773 11.63 28.96 8.32
N THR A 774 10.97 28.50 7.25
CA THR A 774 10.39 29.36 6.22
C THR A 774 9.04 29.93 6.64
N ASP A 775 8.29 29.19 7.47
CA ASP A 775 7.03 29.61 8.06
C ASP A 775 7.11 29.51 9.60
N PRO A 776 7.14 30.62 10.32
CA PRO A 776 7.27 30.61 11.78
C PRO A 776 5.98 30.14 12.53
N GLU A 777 4.85 30.01 11.84
CA GLU A 777 3.61 29.50 12.45
C GLU A 777 3.43 27.99 12.28
N ASP A 778 4.30 27.32 11.50
CA ASP A 778 4.22 25.87 11.26
C ASP A 778 5.39 25.17 11.98
N ILE A 779 5.07 24.64 13.16
CA ILE A 779 6.01 23.99 14.08
C ILE A 779 5.96 22.45 14.00
N TYR A 780 5.11 21.88 13.13
CA TYR A 780 4.90 20.44 13.05
C TYR A 780 6.04 19.70 12.33
N TRP A 781 7.12 19.42 13.07
CA TRP A 781 8.26 18.65 12.59
C TRP A 781 9.03 18.04 13.78
N LYS A 782 9.80 16.97 13.51
CA LYS A 782 10.58 16.26 14.54
C LYS A 782 12.03 16.08 14.11
N GLN A 783 12.96 16.26 15.04
CA GLN A 783 14.38 15.88 14.88
C GLN A 783 14.70 14.71 15.79
N ASN A 784 15.10 13.56 15.21
CA ASN A 784 15.40 12.36 15.98
C ASN A 784 16.87 12.26 16.39
N TYR A 785 17.81 12.29 15.45
CA TYR A 785 19.23 12.19 15.78
C TYR A 785 20.16 12.81 14.74
N LEU A 786 21.37 13.11 15.16
CA LEU A 786 22.52 13.41 14.31
C LEU A 786 23.38 12.17 14.15
N VAL A 787 23.72 11.80 12.92
CA VAL A 787 24.65 10.70 12.63
C VAL A 787 25.90 11.21 11.93
N PHE A 788 27.06 10.86 12.48
CA PHE A 788 28.39 11.24 11.99
C PHE A 788 29.04 10.03 11.31
N VAL A 789 28.96 10.01 10.00
CA VAL A 789 29.47 8.91 9.18
C VAL A 789 30.90 9.20 8.78
N LYS A 790 31.85 8.31 9.09
CA LYS A 790 33.25 8.49 8.71
C LYS A 790 33.39 8.62 7.20
N TYR A 791 33.93 9.76 6.77
CA TYR A 791 34.23 10.01 5.37
C TYR A 791 35.55 9.34 4.98
N VAL A 792 35.44 8.43 4.02
CA VAL A 792 36.61 7.86 3.37
C VAL A 792 36.71 8.49 2.00
N LYS A 793 37.77 9.27 1.79
CA LYS A 793 37.97 9.89 0.48
C LYS A 793 38.00 8.80 -0.60
N PRO A 794 37.12 8.89 -1.61
CA PRO A 794 37.12 7.90 -2.69
C PRO A 794 38.50 7.81 -3.33
N VAL A 795 39.06 6.63 -3.31
CA VAL A 795 40.27 6.36 -4.09
C VAL A 795 39.86 6.32 -5.54
N LYS A 796 40.20 7.36 -6.29
CA LYS A 796 39.96 7.36 -7.73
C LYS A 796 40.58 6.11 -8.32
N PRO A 797 39.82 5.21 -8.98
CA PRO A 797 40.41 4.04 -9.59
C PRO A 797 41.51 4.48 -10.55
N ALA A 798 42.68 3.86 -10.43
CA ALA A 798 43.81 4.18 -11.30
C ALA A 798 43.40 3.94 -12.76
N LEU A 799 43.64 4.94 -13.60
CA LEU A 799 43.38 4.83 -15.04
C LEU A 799 44.18 3.66 -15.57
N ALA A 800 43.52 2.71 -16.20
CA ALA A 800 44.16 1.58 -16.83
C ALA A 800 43.72 1.43 -18.29
N LEU A 801 44.68 1.11 -19.14
CA LEU A 801 44.41 0.71 -20.51
C LEU A 801 44.08 -0.77 -20.56
N GLN A 802 43.01 -1.09 -21.24
CA GLN A 802 42.62 -2.45 -21.53
C GLN A 802 42.67 -2.70 -23.04
N VAL A 803 43.15 -3.88 -23.42
CA VAL A 803 43.37 -4.30 -24.81
C VAL A 803 42.67 -5.61 -25.10
N SER A 804 42.14 -5.76 -26.31
CA SER A 804 41.51 -6.98 -26.82
C SER A 804 41.87 -7.19 -28.29
N SER A 805 41.90 -8.45 -28.73
CA SER A 805 42.01 -8.80 -30.15
C SER A 805 40.65 -8.77 -30.89
N ALA A 806 39.53 -8.61 -30.17
CA ALA A 806 38.20 -8.53 -30.72
C ALA A 806 37.43 -7.32 -30.18
N VAL A 807 36.58 -6.70 -30.97
CA VAL A 807 35.84 -5.51 -30.59
C VAL A 807 34.88 -5.74 -29.38
N ASN A 808 34.32 -6.94 -29.29
CA ASN A 808 33.44 -7.34 -28.20
C ASN A 808 34.16 -8.09 -27.05
N GLY A 809 35.52 -7.97 -26.95
CA GLY A 809 36.30 -8.45 -25.85
C GLY A 809 36.62 -9.94 -25.88
N PRO A 810 37.25 -10.62 -24.89
CA PRO A 810 37.52 -10.10 -23.56
C PRO A 810 38.67 -9.08 -23.52
N TYR A 811 38.45 -7.99 -22.81
CA TYR A 811 39.45 -6.96 -22.59
C TYR A 811 40.32 -7.30 -21.36
N LYS A 812 41.62 -7.19 -21.50
CA LYS A 812 42.60 -7.39 -20.40
C LYS A 812 43.42 -6.13 -20.19
N THR A 813 43.76 -5.83 -18.95
CA THR A 813 44.65 -4.71 -18.62
C THR A 813 46.01 -4.91 -19.25
N ASP A 814 46.51 -3.89 -19.96
CA ASP A 814 47.85 -3.87 -20.53
C ASP A 814 48.82 -3.33 -19.46
N GLY A 815 49.58 -4.26 -18.85
CA GLY A 815 50.57 -3.93 -17.82
C GLY A 815 51.84 -3.23 -18.38
N GLY A 816 52.00 -3.16 -19.70
CA GLY A 816 53.09 -2.44 -20.36
C GLY A 816 52.77 -1.03 -20.82
N ALA A 817 51.52 -0.58 -20.63
CA ALA A 817 51.12 0.75 -21.00
C ALA A 817 51.69 1.80 -20.01
N ALA A 818 52.39 2.80 -20.54
CA ALA A 818 52.88 3.93 -19.73
C ALA A 818 51.83 5.03 -19.79
N ILE A 819 51.23 5.36 -18.66
CA ILE A 819 50.20 6.39 -18.51
C ILE A 819 50.86 7.68 -17.99
N ASP A 820 50.66 8.78 -18.73
CA ASP A 820 51.08 10.13 -18.37
C ASP A 820 49.81 10.95 -18.17
N GLU A 821 49.38 11.05 -16.94
CA GLU A 821 48.16 11.78 -16.56
C GLU A 821 48.31 13.28 -16.81
N ALA A 822 49.49 13.85 -16.59
CA ALA A 822 49.75 15.29 -16.77
C ALA A 822 49.53 15.73 -18.22
N ASN A 823 49.96 14.91 -19.18
CA ASN A 823 49.82 15.14 -20.60
C ASN A 823 48.59 14.46 -21.23
N ARG A 824 47.81 13.73 -20.42
CA ARG A 824 46.66 12.93 -20.87
C ARG A 824 46.98 11.99 -22.01
N THR A 825 48.10 11.29 -21.90
CA THR A 825 48.60 10.36 -22.92
C THR A 825 48.91 8.98 -22.34
N ILE A 826 48.70 7.95 -23.15
CA ILE A 826 49.02 6.58 -22.85
C ILE A 826 49.90 6.08 -23.97
N THR A 827 51.11 5.60 -23.66
CA THR A 827 52.03 5.08 -24.64
C THR A 827 52.18 3.57 -24.48
N LEU A 828 52.08 2.85 -25.59
CA LEU A 828 52.29 1.40 -25.67
C LEU A 828 53.56 1.09 -26.46
N GLY A 829 54.17 -0.04 -26.15
CA GLY A 829 55.16 -0.66 -27.00
C GLY A 829 54.59 -1.12 -28.34
N GLN A 830 55.36 -1.75 -29.17
CA GLN A 830 55.02 -2.13 -30.52
C GLN A 830 53.65 -2.81 -30.63
N ALA A 831 52.74 -2.27 -31.44
CA ALA A 831 51.47 -2.86 -31.74
C ALA A 831 51.64 -4.15 -32.56
N GLY A 832 51.04 -5.25 -32.09
CA GLY A 832 50.83 -6.44 -32.90
C GLY A 832 49.75 -6.23 -33.95
N SER A 833 49.27 -7.28 -34.57
CA SER A 833 48.09 -7.26 -35.44
C SER A 833 46.90 -6.71 -34.74
N THR A 834 45.90 -6.18 -35.45
CA THR A 834 44.67 -5.51 -35.02
C THR A 834 44.32 -5.66 -33.54
N GLN A 835 44.34 -4.55 -32.80
CA GLN A 835 43.97 -4.50 -31.38
C GLN A 835 42.89 -3.42 -31.14
N PHE A 836 42.00 -3.69 -30.17
CA PHE A 836 40.96 -2.77 -29.68
C PHE A 836 41.34 -2.30 -28.29
N TYR A 837 41.14 -1.02 -28.03
CA TYR A 837 41.55 -0.39 -26.78
C TYR A 837 40.34 0.24 -26.10
N ARG A 838 40.28 0.11 -24.78
CA ARG A 838 39.37 0.87 -23.93
C ARG A 838 40.06 1.30 -22.63
N LEU A 839 39.56 2.36 -22.03
CA LEU A 839 40.03 2.81 -20.74
C LEU A 839 39.09 2.28 -19.63
N SER A 840 39.68 1.89 -18.51
CA SER A 840 38.98 1.48 -17.30
C SER A 840 39.48 2.29 -16.10
N GLY A 841 38.63 2.45 -15.08
CA GLY A 841 39.00 3.17 -13.85
C GLY A 841 38.72 4.69 -13.86
N SER A 842 38.15 5.25 -14.93
CA SER A 842 37.77 6.67 -14.98
C SER A 842 36.72 6.94 -16.05
N SER A 843 36.04 8.09 -15.97
CA SER A 843 35.05 8.58 -16.95
C SER A 843 35.68 9.13 -18.25
N VAL A 844 37.00 9.01 -18.41
CA VAL A 844 37.72 9.58 -19.56
C VAL A 844 37.48 8.74 -20.83
N LYS A 845 37.54 9.39 -21.99
CA LYS A 845 37.36 8.81 -23.30
C LYS A 845 38.63 8.94 -24.13
N ILE A 846 38.92 7.93 -24.97
CA ILE A 846 39.99 8.02 -25.94
C ILE A 846 39.61 9.05 -26.99
N LYS A 847 40.41 10.13 -27.10
CA LYS A 847 40.19 11.24 -28.06
C LYS A 847 40.84 10.94 -29.40
N SER A 848 42.08 10.39 -29.38
CA SER A 848 42.83 10.03 -30.58
C SER A 848 43.83 8.91 -30.34
N ILE A 849 44.11 8.18 -31.40
CA ILE A 849 45.13 7.12 -31.45
C ILE A 849 46.13 7.48 -32.53
N GLN A 850 47.42 7.50 -32.24
CA GLN A 850 48.48 7.74 -33.18
C GLN A 850 49.53 6.61 -33.13
N VAL A 851 49.99 6.18 -34.27
CA VAL A 851 51.09 5.20 -34.37
C VAL A 851 52.26 5.90 -35.01
N VAL A 852 53.37 6.07 -34.24
CA VAL A 852 54.57 6.71 -34.71
C VAL A 852 55.76 5.78 -34.38
N ASN A 853 56.55 5.40 -35.43
CA ASN A 853 57.70 4.54 -35.28
C ASN A 853 57.42 3.21 -34.54
N GLY A 854 56.24 2.61 -34.77
CA GLY A 854 55.82 1.38 -34.14
C GLY A 854 55.30 1.51 -32.70
N LYS A 855 55.26 2.73 -32.12
CA LYS A 855 54.65 3.00 -30.82
C LYS A 855 53.23 3.53 -31.00
N VAL A 856 52.32 3.00 -30.21
CA VAL A 856 50.94 3.52 -30.15
C VAL A 856 50.86 4.57 -29.05
N THR A 857 50.38 5.75 -29.36
CA THR A 857 50.09 6.80 -28.39
C THR A 857 48.60 7.14 -28.44
N LEU A 858 47.92 7.00 -27.31
CA LEU A 858 46.52 7.32 -27.12
C LEU A 858 46.46 8.67 -26.38
N LYS A 859 45.67 9.62 -26.90
CA LYS A 859 45.27 10.81 -26.13
C LYS A 859 43.87 10.59 -25.61
N TYR A 860 43.62 11.01 -24.38
CA TYR A 860 42.30 10.91 -23.74
C TYR A 860 41.84 12.26 -23.15
N GLU A 861 40.56 12.43 -22.99
CA GLU A 861 39.93 13.58 -22.39
C GLU A 861 38.89 13.19 -21.35
#